data_1cd4349f7f648baf32b2c8e33343df0e
#
_entry.id   1cd4349f7f648baf32b2c8e33343df0e
#
_cell.length_a   1.000
_cell.length_b   1.000
_cell.length_c   1.000
_cell.angle_alpha   90.00
_cell.angle_beta   90.00
_cell.angle_gamma   90.00
#
_symmetry.space_group_name_H-M   'P 1'
#
loop_
_entity.id
_entity.type
_entity.pdbx_description
1 polymer ?
#
loop_
_entity_poly.entity_id
_entity_poly.type
_entity_poly.pdbx_seq_one_letter_code
_entity_poly.pdbx_strand_id
1 'polypeptide(L)'
;MNNDKNTREFSPEPSVPEEDMFSLEDILREFSADSAAPTADPALQTPIPRHRIVDEDPQTQRHRPNEEDLPARQIPQKDPEPAPTEKPKAPKTKKQSPKPEPIPEPEPVLQPEEPVSRILKMPSVQQSQQEPSHAEMPLQSKKPGGPQKPRPSRKKPSGKQRPIIMPEARYRQAVQGIGSRSIRVILCLLVSVFALILGYSRDQGFMDAYGNQDLLGFLELALLLLAALMAFDVLSEGLIALVRPGFRFSTLITMEVILGLIHGFFAMQSGRPSYCPLICLSVTCALWGQNLRCKAEAGTMDVARGKLSGQAVVREPGVYQKLPGALVGSGNLQDFLQCCDQVPGPTRVLNAYSLLLLVLSTAVGGMTCGGDIGLFFRNWVAVLLAGTPLMGALVTTRPWAITAKRLREKGSALCGWTGACRLSGRLAVLVSDRDLFPRENLKLNGVKYFAGQTPDRVIAYGASVLTAAGSGLAPIFEDQVRLRNARHYDAASLHRYENGGIGAEINGESVLVGTLKFMQSMGVEMPAGTRVSQAVYVAVDGTLAGVFAIHYGVTRGVAEGLGTLTASRGVTPVVTAGDFMITEPFLSSKFRISTDRVKIPSLNARAELSQRKPSPEAKPCALIQSDRFSTTALTVTVARALCTAVRWGTLIALAGGLIGLCIMVVLTNLAASNVMSLVNLALFQLLWAVPGLLLSGWPGNV
;
A
#
# COMPACT_ATOMS: atom_id res chain seq x y z
N MET A 1 -49.95 -18.72 46.17
CA MET A 1 -49.94 -20.03 45.50
C MET A 1 -48.70 -20.08 44.68
N ASN A 2 -47.76 -20.90 45.17
CA ASN A 2 -46.54 -21.48 44.62
C ASN A 2 -45.72 -20.65 43.61
N ASN A 3 -44.71 -20.10 44.01
CA ASN A 3 -43.32 -20.30 44.43
C ASN A 3 -42.70 -21.62 43.96
N ASP A 4 -41.74 -21.53 43.06
CA ASP A 4 -40.59 -22.41 43.07
C ASP A 4 -39.32 -21.66 42.60
N LYS A 5 -38.43 -21.50 43.59
CA LYS A 5 -37.07 -21.07 43.47
C LYS A 5 -36.23 -22.24 42.96
N ASN A 6 -35.50 -22.08 41.89
CA ASN A 6 -34.45 -23.00 41.48
C ASN A 6 -33.09 -22.32 41.65
N THR A 7 -32.51 -22.47 42.81
CA THR A 7 -31.13 -22.16 43.16
C THR A 7 -30.25 -23.27 42.59
N ARG A 8 -29.47 -22.96 41.57
CA ARG A 8 -28.37 -23.84 41.13
C ARG A 8 -27.14 -23.55 41.98
N GLU A 9 -26.79 -24.52 42.78
CA GLU A 9 -25.52 -24.60 43.49
C GLU A 9 -24.36 -24.66 42.52
N PHE A 10 -23.41 -23.75 42.70
CA PHE A 10 -22.10 -23.77 42.05
C PHE A 10 -21.22 -24.78 42.80
N SER A 11 -20.91 -25.89 42.15
CA SER A 11 -19.84 -26.78 42.59
C SER A 11 -18.49 -26.15 42.31
N PRO A 12 -17.48 -26.16 43.20
CA PRO A 12 -16.15 -25.66 42.91
C PRO A 12 -15.43 -26.61 41.95
N GLU A 13 -14.85 -26.02 40.88
CA GLU A 13 -13.94 -26.74 39.97
C GLU A 13 -12.71 -27.24 40.73
N PRO A 14 -12.16 -28.40 40.38
CA PRO A 14 -11.00 -28.96 41.05
C PRO A 14 -9.75 -28.12 40.78
N SER A 15 -9.04 -27.80 41.86
CA SER A 15 -7.73 -27.19 41.86
C SER A 15 -6.75 -27.98 41.00
N VAL A 16 -6.18 -27.34 39.98
CA VAL A 16 -5.11 -27.87 39.16
C VAL A 16 -3.89 -28.14 40.05
N PRO A 17 -3.25 -29.31 39.96
CA PRO A 17 -2.04 -29.60 40.77
C PRO A 17 -0.87 -28.69 40.37
N GLU A 18 -0.13 -28.22 41.37
CA GLU A 18 1.06 -27.35 41.24
C GLU A 18 2.29 -28.03 40.61
N GLU A 19 2.17 -29.21 40.00
CA GLU A 19 3.33 -30.01 39.55
C GLU A 19 3.74 -29.90 38.10
N ASP A 20 3.11 -29.04 37.27
CA ASP A 20 3.48 -28.89 35.83
C ASP A 20 4.25 -27.60 35.50
N MET A 21 4.99 -27.03 36.46
CA MET A 21 6.03 -26.04 36.12
C MET A 21 7.29 -26.81 35.71
N PHE A 22 7.61 -26.75 34.41
CA PHE A 22 8.87 -27.27 33.87
C PHE A 22 10.06 -26.82 34.71
N SER A 23 10.92 -27.77 35.10
CA SER A 23 12.12 -27.45 35.85
C SER A 23 13.07 -26.60 35.00
N LEU A 24 13.93 -25.78 35.62
CA LEU A 24 14.91 -24.99 34.87
C LEU A 24 15.83 -25.90 34.02
N GLU A 25 16.02 -27.15 34.46
CA GLU A 25 16.78 -28.17 33.73
C GLU A 25 16.08 -28.60 32.44
N ASP A 26 14.77 -28.71 32.39
CA ASP A 26 14.00 -29.01 31.18
C ASP A 26 14.08 -27.84 30.19
N ILE A 27 13.99 -26.62 30.71
CA ILE A 27 14.16 -25.37 29.91
C ILE A 27 15.59 -25.29 29.37
N LEU A 28 16.59 -25.54 30.18
CA LEU A 28 17.99 -25.54 29.76
C LEU A 28 18.30 -26.62 28.72
N ARG A 29 17.63 -27.78 28.80
CA ARG A 29 17.79 -28.88 27.85
C ARG A 29 17.18 -28.54 26.48
N GLU A 30 16.04 -27.89 26.45
CA GLU A 30 15.37 -27.46 25.23
C GLU A 30 16.17 -26.36 24.50
N PHE A 31 16.72 -25.37 25.23
CA PHE A 31 17.50 -24.27 24.67
C PHE A 31 18.98 -24.58 24.43
N SER A 32 19.54 -25.65 25.00
CA SER A 32 20.90 -26.08 24.69
C SER A 32 20.96 -26.96 23.44
N ALA A 33 19.89 -27.64 23.07
CA ALA A 33 19.80 -28.45 21.86
C ALA A 33 19.82 -27.60 20.56
N ASP A 34 19.36 -26.33 20.61
CA ASP A 34 19.34 -25.43 19.46
C ASP A 34 20.69 -24.79 19.12
N SER A 35 21.73 -24.99 19.92
CA SER A 35 23.07 -24.39 19.71
C SER A 35 24.11 -25.34 19.11
N ALA A 36 23.76 -26.63 18.84
CA ALA A 36 24.62 -27.57 18.14
C ALA A 36 24.35 -27.51 16.64
N ALA A 37 25.27 -26.99 15.86
CA ALA A 37 25.27 -27.08 14.42
C ALA A 37 25.22 -28.57 14.00
N PRO A 38 24.43 -28.98 13.01
CA PRO A 38 24.40 -30.36 12.55
C PRO A 38 25.68 -30.68 11.77
N THR A 39 26.53 -31.47 12.35
CA THR A 39 27.52 -32.23 11.58
C THR A 39 26.82 -33.26 10.71
N ALA A 40 27.09 -33.19 9.44
CA ALA A 40 26.56 -34.11 8.44
C ALA A 40 27.00 -35.56 8.71
N ASP A 41 26.04 -36.48 8.81
CA ASP A 41 26.26 -37.90 8.65
C ASP A 41 25.28 -38.46 7.59
N PRO A 42 25.77 -39.18 6.56
CA PRO A 42 24.94 -39.67 5.48
C PRO A 42 24.51 -41.12 5.76
N ALA A 43 23.28 -41.37 5.98
CA ALA A 43 22.52 -42.57 5.62
C ALA A 43 21.31 -42.78 6.53
N LEU A 44 20.14 -42.55 5.98
CA LEU A 44 18.97 -43.44 6.05
C LEU A 44 17.76 -42.78 5.40
N GLN A 45 17.50 -43.13 4.17
CA GLN A 45 16.25 -42.87 3.48
C GLN A 45 15.18 -43.84 3.97
N THR A 46 14.10 -43.29 4.52
CA THR A 46 12.81 -43.98 4.56
C THR A 46 11.70 -42.95 4.25
N PRO A 47 10.75 -43.29 3.38
CA PRO A 47 9.72 -42.32 2.92
C PRO A 47 8.55 -42.24 3.88
N ILE A 48 8.10 -41.00 4.13
CA ILE A 48 6.92 -40.69 4.92
C ILE A 48 5.65 -40.85 4.06
N PRO A 49 4.62 -41.59 4.48
CA PRO A 49 3.40 -41.75 3.71
C PRO A 49 2.51 -40.52 3.82
N ARG A 50 2.08 -39.99 2.66
CA ARG A 50 1.05 -38.95 2.56
C ARG A 50 -0.32 -39.55 2.87
N HIS A 51 -0.97 -39.10 3.92
CA HIS A 51 -2.40 -39.34 4.13
C HIS A 51 -3.24 -38.52 3.15
N ARG A 52 -3.96 -39.23 2.32
CA ARG A 52 -5.01 -38.74 1.41
C ARG A 52 -6.34 -38.89 2.13
N ILE A 53 -7.06 -37.81 2.31
CA ILE A 53 -8.44 -37.83 2.76
C ILE A 53 -9.28 -38.25 1.56
N VAL A 54 -10.04 -39.32 1.74
CA VAL A 54 -11.00 -39.88 0.78
C VAL A 54 -12.37 -39.40 1.23
N ASP A 55 -13.08 -38.69 0.38
CA ASP A 55 -14.54 -38.55 0.46
C ASP A 55 -15.13 -39.50 -0.59
N GLU A 56 -15.95 -40.42 -0.09
CA GLU A 56 -16.75 -41.36 -0.87
C GLU A 56 -17.99 -40.65 -1.41
N ASP A 57 -18.30 -40.88 -2.68
CA ASP A 57 -19.64 -41.19 -3.10
C ASP A 57 -19.69 -41.94 -4.46
N PRO A 58 -20.69 -42.84 -4.67
CA PRO A 58 -20.52 -43.98 -5.56
C PRO A 58 -21.30 -43.87 -6.88
N GLN A 59 -20.99 -44.79 -7.76
CA GLN A 59 -21.69 -45.24 -8.99
C GLN A 59 -21.46 -44.47 -10.29
N THR A 60 -20.70 -45.05 -11.19
CA THR A 60 -21.25 -45.72 -12.40
C THR A 60 -20.14 -46.44 -13.16
N GLN A 61 -20.37 -47.73 -13.37
CA GLN A 61 -19.61 -48.60 -14.26
C GLN A 61 -19.75 -48.16 -15.73
N ARG A 62 -18.66 -48.24 -16.54
CA ARG A 62 -18.63 -48.97 -17.82
C ARG A 62 -17.28 -48.87 -18.53
N HIS A 63 -16.75 -50.09 -18.78
CA HIS A 63 -15.96 -50.57 -19.94
C HIS A 63 -14.58 -49.99 -20.25
N ARG A 64 -13.58 -50.85 -20.00
CA ARG A 64 -12.33 -50.98 -20.78
C ARG A 64 -12.65 -51.69 -22.11
N PRO A 65 -11.88 -51.44 -23.20
CA PRO A 65 -11.03 -52.50 -23.72
C PRO A 65 -9.57 -52.07 -24.05
N ASN A 66 -8.72 -53.00 -23.73
CA ASN A 66 -7.47 -53.55 -24.28
C ASN A 66 -6.54 -52.74 -25.21
N GLU A 67 -5.27 -52.97 -24.85
CA GLU A 67 -4.03 -52.89 -25.58
C GLU A 67 -4.10 -53.44 -26.98
N GLU A 68 -3.40 -52.82 -27.91
CA GLU A 68 -2.32 -53.35 -28.76
C GLU A 68 -1.93 -52.33 -29.85
N ASP A 69 -0.64 -52.36 -30.18
CA ASP A 69 0.04 -51.80 -31.37
C ASP A 69 0.78 -50.45 -31.27
N LEU A 70 2.08 -50.64 -31.02
CA LEU A 70 3.19 -49.75 -31.37
C LEU A 70 3.43 -49.68 -32.89
N PRO A 71 4.05 -48.62 -33.44
CA PRO A 71 5.48 -48.74 -33.66
C PRO A 71 6.33 -47.50 -33.33
N ALA A 72 7.58 -47.83 -33.03
CA ALA A 72 8.71 -46.97 -32.70
C ALA A 72 9.01 -45.88 -33.76
N ARG A 73 9.44 -44.71 -33.29
CA ARG A 73 10.22 -43.77 -34.11
C ARG A 73 11.48 -43.29 -33.36
N GLN A 74 12.54 -43.46 -34.08
CA GLN A 74 13.97 -43.33 -33.79
C GLN A 74 14.36 -41.88 -33.39
N ILE A 75 15.35 -41.86 -32.51
CA ILE A 75 16.13 -40.69 -32.10
C ILE A 75 17.25 -40.47 -33.11
N PRO A 76 17.54 -39.29 -33.65
CA PRO A 76 18.81 -39.02 -34.32
C PRO A 76 19.83 -38.46 -33.35
N GLN A 77 21.02 -39.05 -33.43
CA GLN A 77 22.26 -38.67 -32.76
C GLN A 77 22.78 -37.30 -33.23
N LYS A 78 23.47 -36.66 -32.32
CA LYS A 78 24.20 -35.42 -32.46
C LYS A 78 25.64 -35.74 -32.80
N ASP A 79 26.19 -35.18 -33.87
CA ASP A 79 27.63 -35.20 -34.20
C ASP A 79 28.26 -33.81 -34.01
N PRO A 80 29.58 -33.74 -33.83
CA PRO A 80 30.23 -32.73 -33.01
C PRO A 80 30.78 -31.52 -33.79
N GLU A 81 31.05 -30.51 -33.00
CA GLU A 81 31.64 -29.20 -33.30
C GLU A 81 33.04 -29.30 -33.91
N PRO A 82 33.47 -28.41 -34.80
CA PRO A 82 34.89 -28.05 -34.91
C PRO A 82 35.18 -26.61 -34.51
N ALA A 83 36.33 -26.43 -33.87
CA ALA A 83 36.96 -25.28 -33.29
C ALA A 83 37.57 -24.28 -34.33
N PRO A 84 38.16 -23.17 -33.88
CA PRO A 84 38.01 -21.83 -34.46
C PRO A 84 39.15 -21.42 -35.40
N THR A 85 38.86 -20.48 -36.30
CA THR A 85 39.92 -19.83 -37.12
C THR A 85 39.86 -18.30 -36.97
N GLU A 86 41.06 -17.80 -37.06
CA GLU A 86 41.56 -16.46 -36.73
C GLU A 86 41.06 -15.26 -37.54
N LYS A 87 41.34 -14.12 -36.93
CA LYS A 87 41.18 -12.70 -37.31
C LYS A 87 41.68 -12.32 -38.72
N PRO A 88 41.26 -11.11 -39.22
CA PRO A 88 42.24 -10.04 -39.33
C PRO A 88 41.77 -8.64 -38.86
N LYS A 89 42.83 -7.89 -38.62
CA LYS A 89 42.99 -6.56 -37.98
C LYS A 89 42.37 -5.36 -38.68
N ALA A 90 42.17 -4.38 -37.84
CA ALA A 90 41.92 -2.97 -37.82
C ALA A 90 42.24 -2.05 -39.03
N PRO A 91 41.75 -0.79 -39.02
CA PRO A 91 42.73 0.28 -38.68
C PRO A 91 42.20 1.32 -37.64
N LYS A 92 43.21 1.91 -37.01
CA LYS A 92 43.23 2.93 -35.97
C LYS A 92 42.73 4.30 -36.41
N THR A 93 41.95 4.97 -35.54
CA THR A 93 41.94 6.42 -35.52
C THR A 93 42.12 6.91 -34.08
N LYS A 94 43.16 7.73 -33.91
CA LYS A 94 43.55 8.42 -32.67
C LYS A 94 42.50 9.44 -32.25
N LYS A 95 42.14 9.46 -30.95
CA LYS A 95 41.71 10.69 -30.27
C LYS A 95 42.41 10.78 -28.93
N GLN A 96 42.99 11.94 -28.75
CA GLN A 96 43.82 12.39 -27.64
C GLN A 96 43.08 12.42 -26.33
N SER A 97 43.77 12.01 -25.28
CA SER A 97 43.43 12.21 -23.87
C SER A 97 43.74 13.65 -23.45
N PRO A 98 42.92 14.28 -22.61
CA PRO A 98 43.30 15.50 -21.92
C PRO A 98 44.11 15.19 -20.65
N LYS A 99 45.05 16.05 -20.40
CA LYS A 99 46.08 16.18 -19.38
C LYS A 99 45.45 16.37 -17.98
N PRO A 100 46.00 15.81 -16.90
CA PRO A 100 45.53 16.08 -15.55
C PRO A 100 45.99 17.46 -15.04
N GLU A 101 45.05 18.15 -14.36
CA GLU A 101 45.32 19.38 -13.61
C GLU A 101 45.95 19.06 -12.24
N PRO A 102 46.75 19.99 -11.68
CA PRO A 102 47.53 19.73 -10.48
C PRO A 102 46.73 19.89 -9.19
N ILE A 103 47.13 19.08 -8.21
CA ILE A 103 46.64 19.03 -6.84
C ILE A 103 47.09 20.31 -6.11
N PRO A 104 46.24 21.03 -5.38
CA PRO A 104 46.68 22.11 -4.49
C PRO A 104 47.24 21.55 -3.18
N GLU A 105 48.31 22.16 -2.70
CA GLU A 105 49.02 21.91 -1.44
C GLU A 105 48.16 22.18 -0.19
N PRO A 106 48.44 21.57 0.93
CA PRO A 106 47.67 21.75 2.18
C PRO A 106 48.13 23.00 2.94
N GLU A 107 47.17 23.82 3.39
CA GLU A 107 47.40 24.94 4.31
C GLU A 107 47.63 24.48 5.74
N PRO A 108 48.32 25.28 6.56
CA PRO A 108 48.85 24.83 7.86
C PRO A 108 47.82 24.82 9.01
N VAL A 109 47.99 23.84 9.85
CA VAL A 109 47.26 23.59 11.10
C VAL A 109 47.42 24.72 12.09
N LEU A 110 46.36 25.39 12.49
CA LEU A 110 46.31 26.26 13.66
C LEU A 110 45.79 25.49 14.89
N GLN A 111 46.50 25.62 15.99
CA GLN A 111 46.28 25.00 17.29
C GLN A 111 45.01 25.55 17.96
N PRO A 112 44.41 24.83 18.92
CA PRO A 112 43.17 25.25 19.60
C PRO A 112 43.42 26.21 20.75
N GLU A 113 42.67 27.31 20.79
CA GLU A 113 42.54 28.18 21.96
C GLU A 113 41.39 27.77 22.87
N GLU A 114 41.63 27.86 24.17
CA GLU A 114 40.70 27.49 25.24
C GLU A 114 39.49 28.43 25.40
N PRO A 115 38.39 28.00 26.06
CA PRO A 115 37.15 28.78 26.12
C PRO A 115 37.14 29.78 27.25
N VAL A 116 36.89 31.04 26.92
CA VAL A 116 36.57 32.08 27.91
C VAL A 116 35.06 32.16 28.11
N SER A 117 34.65 31.80 29.31
CA SER A 117 33.28 31.94 29.82
C SER A 117 32.85 33.41 29.96
N ARG A 118 31.77 33.83 29.31
CA ARG A 118 31.03 35.05 29.63
C ARG A 118 29.58 34.74 29.95
N ILE A 119 29.31 34.89 31.24
CA ILE A 119 27.98 34.92 31.86
C ILE A 119 27.30 36.22 31.45
N LEU A 120 26.13 36.15 30.85
CA LEU A 120 25.23 37.30 30.68
C LEU A 120 23.88 36.99 31.36
N LYS A 121 23.58 37.84 32.34
CA LYS A 121 22.40 37.84 33.19
C LYS A 121 21.13 38.16 32.41
N MET A 122 20.06 37.44 32.71
CA MET A 122 18.67 37.79 32.37
C MET A 122 18.17 38.97 33.25
N PRO A 123 17.27 39.82 32.76
CA PRO A 123 16.37 40.58 33.61
C PRO A 123 14.96 40.00 33.63
N SER A 124 14.40 40.06 34.83
CA SER A 124 13.11 39.58 35.28
C SER A 124 11.92 40.38 34.76
N VAL A 125 10.80 39.68 34.63
CA VAL A 125 9.45 40.13 34.36
C VAL A 125 8.91 41.06 35.46
N GLN A 126 8.26 42.16 35.07
CA GLN A 126 7.21 42.81 35.87
C GLN A 126 6.02 43.17 34.99
N GLN A 127 4.86 42.72 35.47
CA GLN A 127 3.52 43.09 35.01
C GLN A 127 3.19 44.53 35.44
N SER A 128 2.49 45.30 34.60
CA SER A 128 1.41 46.15 35.07
C SER A 128 0.47 46.56 33.94
N GLN A 129 -0.82 46.50 34.25
CA GLN A 129 -1.98 46.93 33.53
C GLN A 129 -2.03 48.47 33.39
N GLN A 130 -2.63 48.97 32.30
CA GLN A 130 -3.70 49.99 32.28
C GLN A 130 -3.91 50.57 30.89
N GLU A 131 -5.12 50.53 30.45
CA GLU A 131 -5.77 51.36 29.41
C GLU A 131 -6.29 52.69 30.06
N PRO A 132 -6.94 53.61 29.33
CA PRO A 132 -6.75 54.18 27.98
C PRO A 132 -6.71 55.73 27.98
N SER A 133 -6.51 56.39 26.84
CA SER A 133 -7.24 57.61 26.47
C SER A 133 -6.51 58.60 25.51
N HIS A 134 -7.19 58.92 24.45
CA HIS A 134 -7.32 60.18 23.66
C HIS A 134 -6.13 60.93 23.02
N ALA A 135 -6.28 61.03 21.68
CA ALA A 135 -6.26 62.19 20.81
C ALA A 135 -4.97 63.04 20.67
N GLU A 136 -4.52 63.18 19.47
CA GLU A 136 -4.42 64.37 18.59
C GLU A 136 -3.28 64.27 17.54
N MET A 137 -3.63 64.51 16.30
CA MET A 137 -2.73 64.88 15.16
C MET A 137 -2.51 66.43 15.21
N PRO A 138 -1.63 67.09 14.41
CA PRO A 138 -0.82 66.65 13.25
C PRO A 138 0.59 67.27 13.17
N LEU A 139 1.41 66.93 12.21
CA LEU A 139 2.04 67.80 11.21
C LEU A 139 3.20 67.16 10.44
N GLN A 140 3.23 67.47 9.16
CA GLN A 140 4.06 67.04 8.04
C GLN A 140 5.55 67.27 8.18
N SER A 141 6.43 66.37 7.60
CA SER A 141 7.45 66.80 6.63
C SER A 141 8.16 65.63 5.92
N LYS A 142 8.15 65.69 4.62
CA LYS A 142 9.11 65.28 3.53
C LYS A 142 9.97 64.00 3.66
N LYS A 143 9.78 63.15 2.61
CA LYS A 143 10.58 62.03 2.12
C LYS A 143 12.08 62.33 1.87
N PRO A 144 12.97 61.28 1.84
CA PRO A 144 13.08 60.47 0.64
C PRO A 144 13.44 58.97 0.84
N GLY A 145 13.19 58.19 -0.19
CA GLY A 145 13.89 56.92 -0.50
C GLY A 145 13.32 55.67 0.19
N GLY A 146 12.30 54.98 -0.39
CA GLY A 146 11.77 53.76 0.13
C GLY A 146 12.38 52.48 -0.45
N PRO A 147 12.44 51.41 0.34
CA PRO A 147 12.62 50.04 -0.18
C PRO A 147 11.26 49.46 -0.63
N GLN A 148 11.33 48.69 -1.72
CA GLN A 148 10.20 48.10 -2.42
C GLN A 148 9.26 47.30 -1.49
N LYS A 149 7.96 47.57 -1.55
CA LYS A 149 6.91 46.80 -0.93
C LYS A 149 6.84 45.39 -1.51
N PRO A 150 6.71 44.32 -0.70
CA PRO A 150 6.42 43.00 -1.23
C PRO A 150 5.03 43.01 -1.87
N ARG A 151 4.95 42.46 -3.10
CA ARG A 151 3.68 42.29 -3.82
C ARG A 151 2.70 41.51 -2.95
N PRO A 152 1.45 41.95 -2.80
CA PRO A 152 0.43 41.18 -2.08
C PRO A 152 0.26 39.84 -2.78
N SER A 153 0.48 38.75 -2.07
CA SER A 153 0.16 37.43 -2.53
C SER A 153 -1.34 37.37 -2.84
N ARG A 154 -1.66 37.14 -4.10
CA ARG A 154 -3.03 36.98 -4.60
C ARG A 154 -3.65 35.81 -3.85
N LYS A 155 -4.41 36.10 -2.78
CA LYS A 155 -5.23 35.10 -2.10
C LYS A 155 -6.14 34.50 -3.16
N LYS A 156 -5.92 33.21 -3.48
CA LYS A 156 -6.85 32.42 -4.28
C LYS A 156 -8.21 32.56 -3.63
N PRO A 157 -9.29 32.85 -4.40
CA PRO A 157 -10.63 32.90 -3.83
C PRO A 157 -10.89 31.56 -3.13
N SER A 158 -11.30 31.62 -1.86
CA SER A 158 -11.73 30.44 -1.12
C SER A 158 -12.95 29.89 -1.85
N GLY A 159 -12.73 28.83 -2.63
CA GLY A 159 -13.83 28.11 -3.28
C GLY A 159 -14.85 27.75 -2.19
N LYS A 160 -16.13 28.01 -2.45
CA LYS A 160 -17.23 27.59 -1.59
C LYS A 160 -17.00 26.14 -1.17
N GLN A 161 -16.69 25.90 0.09
CA GLN A 161 -16.54 24.56 0.63
C GLN A 161 -17.87 23.84 0.41
N ARG A 162 -17.83 22.75 -0.36
CA ARG A 162 -19.01 21.89 -0.52
C ARG A 162 -19.41 21.37 0.86
N PRO A 163 -20.70 21.26 1.17
CA PRO A 163 -21.14 20.68 2.44
C PRO A 163 -20.55 19.26 2.56
N ILE A 164 -19.90 19.00 3.68
CA ILE A 164 -19.30 17.69 3.96
C ILE A 164 -20.43 16.72 4.24
N ILE A 165 -20.65 15.79 3.30
CA ILE A 165 -21.64 14.71 3.48
C ILE A 165 -21.02 13.67 4.42
N MET A 166 -21.74 13.32 5.49
CA MET A 166 -21.30 12.34 6.48
C MET A 166 -21.02 10.97 5.85
N PRO A 167 -20.06 10.18 6.37
CA PRO A 167 -19.69 8.88 5.80
C PRO A 167 -20.86 7.92 5.63
N GLU A 168 -21.80 7.92 6.57
CA GLU A 168 -22.99 7.06 6.51
C GLU A 168 -23.87 7.37 5.31
N ALA A 169 -24.14 8.66 5.05
CA ALA A 169 -24.94 9.08 3.91
C ALA A 169 -24.22 8.76 2.58
N ARG A 170 -22.89 8.96 2.53
CA ARG A 170 -22.05 8.57 1.38
C ARG A 170 -22.03 7.06 1.14
N TYR A 171 -21.93 6.29 2.21
CA TYR A 171 -21.99 4.83 2.12
C TYR A 171 -23.32 4.37 1.53
N ARG A 172 -24.46 4.85 2.07
CA ARG A 172 -25.80 4.52 1.56
C ARG A 172 -25.93 4.89 0.09
N GLN A 173 -25.48 6.07 -0.29
CA GLN A 173 -25.50 6.53 -1.68
C GLN A 173 -24.61 5.67 -2.60
N ALA A 174 -23.42 5.28 -2.14
CA ALA A 174 -22.50 4.44 -2.91
C ALA A 174 -23.02 3.02 -3.08
N VAL A 175 -23.64 2.43 -2.05
CA VAL A 175 -24.19 1.06 -2.08
C VAL A 175 -25.48 1.01 -2.91
N GLN A 176 -26.25 2.11 -2.94
CA GLN A 176 -27.50 2.15 -3.67
C GLN A 176 -27.28 1.85 -5.15
N GLY A 177 -27.90 0.76 -5.64
CA GLY A 177 -27.86 0.35 -7.03
C GLY A 177 -26.62 -0.41 -7.49
N ILE A 178 -25.67 -0.79 -6.61
CA ILE A 178 -24.50 -1.60 -6.99
C ILE A 178 -24.93 -2.94 -7.60
N GLY A 179 -25.92 -3.61 -7.01
CA GLY A 179 -26.45 -4.89 -7.54
C GLY A 179 -27.01 -4.73 -8.95
N SER A 180 -27.90 -3.76 -9.13
CA SER A 180 -28.50 -3.45 -10.45
C SER A 180 -27.45 -3.06 -11.48
N ARG A 181 -26.46 -2.21 -11.11
CA ARG A 181 -25.36 -1.86 -12.02
C ARG A 181 -24.50 -3.07 -12.38
N SER A 182 -24.25 -3.99 -11.44
CA SER A 182 -23.48 -5.21 -11.73
C SER A 182 -24.18 -6.09 -12.77
N ILE A 183 -25.51 -6.24 -12.67
CA ILE A 183 -26.32 -6.96 -13.66
C ILE A 183 -26.27 -6.24 -15.00
N ARG A 184 -26.48 -4.92 -15.02
CA ARG A 184 -26.42 -4.13 -16.27
C ARG A 184 -25.05 -4.21 -16.95
N VAL A 185 -23.92 -4.28 -16.19
CA VAL A 185 -22.58 -4.49 -16.77
C VAL A 185 -22.51 -5.83 -17.50
N ILE A 186 -23.03 -6.91 -16.90
CA ILE A 186 -23.03 -8.24 -17.51
C ILE A 186 -23.89 -8.24 -18.79
N LEU A 187 -25.09 -7.71 -18.71
CA LEU A 187 -26.00 -7.63 -19.87
C LEU A 187 -25.40 -6.75 -20.99
N CYS A 188 -24.84 -5.60 -20.64
CA CYS A 188 -24.18 -4.72 -21.61
C CYS A 188 -22.96 -5.39 -22.26
N LEU A 189 -22.20 -6.21 -21.51
CA LEU A 189 -21.12 -7.02 -22.06
C LEU A 189 -21.63 -8.05 -23.06
N LEU A 190 -22.71 -8.76 -22.76
CA LEU A 190 -23.33 -9.71 -23.67
C LEU A 190 -23.81 -9.02 -24.98
N VAL A 191 -24.46 -7.86 -24.84
CA VAL A 191 -24.87 -7.02 -25.98
C VAL A 191 -23.65 -6.61 -26.81
N SER A 192 -22.56 -6.20 -26.19
CA SER A 192 -21.34 -5.78 -26.87
C SER A 192 -20.65 -6.94 -27.60
N VAL A 193 -20.59 -8.12 -26.97
CA VAL A 193 -20.03 -9.32 -27.62
C VAL A 193 -20.86 -9.73 -28.81
N PHE A 194 -22.19 -9.73 -28.67
CA PHE A 194 -23.09 -10.03 -29.78
C PHE A 194 -22.94 -9.01 -30.93
N ALA A 195 -22.88 -7.71 -30.59
CA ALA A 195 -22.65 -6.65 -31.57
C ALA A 195 -21.31 -6.81 -32.29
N LEU A 196 -20.23 -7.19 -31.58
CA LEU A 196 -18.91 -7.43 -32.18
C LEU A 196 -18.92 -8.64 -33.12
N ILE A 197 -19.61 -9.73 -32.78
CA ILE A 197 -19.76 -10.90 -33.64
C ILE A 197 -20.53 -10.51 -34.90
N LEU A 198 -21.61 -9.77 -34.77
CA LEU A 198 -22.42 -9.27 -35.90
C LEU A 198 -21.59 -8.36 -36.82
N GLY A 199 -20.90 -7.35 -36.22
CA GLY A 199 -20.05 -6.44 -36.97
C GLY A 199 -18.86 -7.13 -37.63
N TYR A 200 -18.25 -8.13 -36.99
CA TYR A 200 -17.20 -8.96 -37.56
C TYR A 200 -17.73 -9.72 -38.79
N SER A 201 -18.88 -10.39 -38.64
CA SER A 201 -19.51 -11.15 -39.74
C SER A 201 -19.86 -10.30 -40.96
N ARG A 202 -20.28 -9.05 -40.70
CA ARG A 202 -20.58 -8.06 -41.75
C ARG A 202 -19.30 -7.52 -42.39
N ASP A 203 -18.27 -7.20 -41.62
CA ASP A 203 -16.99 -6.68 -42.12
C ASP A 203 -16.23 -7.70 -42.98
N GLN A 204 -16.43 -9.02 -42.75
CA GLN A 204 -15.85 -10.12 -43.52
C GLN A 204 -16.74 -10.59 -44.69
N GLY A 205 -17.93 -9.99 -44.90
CA GLY A 205 -18.83 -10.35 -45.96
C GLY A 205 -19.55 -11.70 -45.80
N PHE A 206 -19.47 -12.36 -44.62
CA PHE A 206 -20.17 -13.64 -44.39
C PHE A 206 -21.68 -13.54 -44.48
N MET A 207 -22.23 -12.35 -44.30
CA MET A 207 -23.66 -12.09 -44.31
C MET A 207 -24.18 -11.56 -45.65
N ASP A 208 -23.31 -11.32 -46.64
CA ASP A 208 -23.73 -10.74 -47.95
C ASP A 208 -24.67 -11.65 -48.73
N ALA A 209 -24.56 -12.98 -48.55
CA ALA A 209 -25.42 -13.98 -49.21
C ALA A 209 -26.78 -14.20 -48.53
N TYR A 210 -26.91 -13.82 -47.23
CA TYR A 210 -28.07 -14.21 -46.41
C TYR A 210 -28.90 -13.03 -45.93
N GLY A 211 -28.40 -11.78 -46.01
CA GLY A 211 -28.96 -10.70 -45.29
C GLY A 211 -29.34 -9.47 -46.10
N ASN A 212 -30.44 -8.86 -45.72
CA ASN A 212 -30.72 -7.49 -46.04
C ASN A 212 -29.74 -6.61 -45.27
N GLN A 213 -28.77 -5.99 -45.97
CA GLN A 213 -27.71 -5.14 -45.36
C GLN A 213 -28.26 -3.99 -44.51
N ASP A 214 -29.45 -3.48 -44.88
CA ASP A 214 -30.16 -2.45 -44.13
C ASP A 214 -30.62 -2.97 -42.76
N LEU A 215 -31.14 -4.22 -42.72
CA LEU A 215 -31.56 -4.85 -41.45
C LEU A 215 -30.39 -5.07 -40.51
N LEU A 216 -29.23 -5.48 -41.00
CA LEU A 216 -28.03 -5.66 -40.21
C LEU A 216 -27.52 -4.31 -39.64
N GLY A 217 -27.51 -3.26 -40.47
CA GLY A 217 -27.18 -1.91 -40.03
C GLY A 217 -28.12 -1.38 -38.95
N PHE A 218 -29.45 -1.62 -39.15
CA PHE A 218 -30.45 -1.28 -38.15
C PHE A 218 -30.22 -2.04 -36.83
N LEU A 219 -29.88 -3.34 -36.90
CA LEU A 219 -29.61 -4.15 -35.70
C LEU A 219 -28.37 -3.65 -34.95
N GLU A 220 -27.27 -3.29 -35.62
CA GLU A 220 -26.07 -2.69 -35.01
C GLU A 220 -26.41 -1.37 -34.26
N LEU A 221 -27.23 -0.52 -34.88
CA LEU A 221 -27.69 0.73 -34.30
C LEU A 221 -28.60 0.51 -33.08
N ALA A 222 -29.53 -0.46 -33.18
CA ALA A 222 -30.42 -0.85 -32.08
C ALA A 222 -29.64 -1.40 -30.88
N LEU A 223 -28.59 -2.21 -31.12
CA LEU A 223 -27.71 -2.72 -30.06
C LEU A 223 -26.92 -1.60 -29.38
N LEU A 224 -26.45 -0.61 -30.16
CA LEU A 224 -25.79 0.58 -29.58
C LEU A 224 -26.76 1.39 -28.71
N LEU A 225 -27.99 1.59 -29.16
CA LEU A 225 -29.02 2.29 -28.40
C LEU A 225 -29.35 1.53 -27.09
N LEU A 226 -29.46 0.20 -27.18
CA LEU A 226 -29.69 -0.66 -26.01
C LEU A 226 -28.54 -0.55 -25.00
N ALA A 227 -27.29 -0.62 -25.47
CA ALA A 227 -26.12 -0.44 -24.62
C ALA A 227 -26.09 0.97 -23.96
N ALA A 228 -26.46 2.01 -24.73
CA ALA A 228 -26.58 3.38 -24.23
C ALA A 228 -27.65 3.52 -23.13
N LEU A 229 -28.82 2.89 -23.31
CA LEU A 229 -29.87 2.86 -22.31
C LEU A 229 -29.43 2.16 -21.01
N MET A 230 -28.72 1.02 -21.15
CA MET A 230 -28.15 0.32 -19.97
C MET A 230 -27.12 1.15 -19.22
N ALA A 231 -26.36 1.99 -19.92
CA ALA A 231 -25.32 2.86 -19.35
C ALA A 231 -25.78 4.31 -19.14
N PHE A 232 -27.09 4.56 -19.08
CA PHE A 232 -27.65 5.90 -18.97
C PHE A 232 -27.03 6.73 -17.82
N ASP A 233 -26.67 6.10 -16.71
CA ASP A 233 -26.03 6.76 -15.57
C ASP A 233 -24.69 7.41 -15.97
N VAL A 234 -23.88 6.72 -16.78
CA VAL A 234 -22.57 7.20 -17.27
C VAL A 234 -22.75 8.30 -18.29
N LEU A 235 -23.68 8.10 -19.23
CA LEU A 235 -23.94 9.02 -20.33
C LEU A 235 -24.54 10.34 -19.83
N SER A 236 -25.46 10.28 -18.86
CA SER A 236 -26.03 11.48 -18.23
C SER A 236 -24.97 12.27 -17.44
N GLU A 237 -24.05 11.60 -16.72
CA GLU A 237 -22.90 12.26 -16.08
C GLU A 237 -22.01 12.95 -17.12
N GLY A 238 -21.76 12.29 -18.25
CA GLY A 238 -20.99 12.84 -19.36
C GLY A 238 -21.64 14.05 -20.02
N LEU A 239 -22.94 13.99 -20.26
CA LEU A 239 -23.73 15.09 -20.84
C LEU A 239 -23.77 16.30 -19.91
N ILE A 240 -24.02 16.09 -18.62
CA ILE A 240 -23.98 17.17 -17.62
C ILE A 240 -22.60 17.82 -17.55
N ALA A 241 -21.52 17.03 -17.68
CA ALA A 241 -20.16 17.53 -17.68
C ALA A 241 -19.78 18.30 -18.95
N LEU A 242 -20.51 18.12 -20.03
CA LEU A 242 -20.37 18.92 -21.27
C LEU A 242 -20.86 20.36 -21.07
N VAL A 243 -21.97 20.52 -20.34
CA VAL A 243 -22.59 21.84 -20.10
C VAL A 243 -21.95 22.57 -18.93
N ARG A 244 -21.42 21.84 -17.92
CA ARG A 244 -20.77 22.42 -16.75
C ARG A 244 -19.25 22.48 -16.95
N PRO A 245 -18.54 23.49 -16.41
CA PRO A 245 -17.10 23.56 -16.54
C PRO A 245 -16.42 22.34 -15.86
N GLY A 246 -15.78 21.50 -16.64
CA GLY A 246 -15.07 20.32 -16.15
C GLY A 246 -15.24 19.09 -17.04
N PHE A 247 -14.67 19.12 -18.24
CA PHE A 247 -14.66 17.98 -19.16
C PHE A 247 -14.11 16.71 -18.48
N ARG A 248 -14.80 15.59 -18.68
CA ARG A 248 -14.45 14.29 -18.06
C ARG A 248 -14.30 13.21 -19.13
N PHE A 249 -13.65 12.11 -18.75
CA PHE A 249 -13.56 10.94 -19.64
C PHE A 249 -14.95 10.39 -19.99
N SER A 250 -15.94 10.43 -19.08
CA SER A 250 -17.34 10.06 -19.37
C SER A 250 -17.96 10.93 -20.46
N THR A 251 -17.56 12.20 -20.58
CA THR A 251 -18.02 13.09 -21.67
C THR A 251 -17.55 12.60 -23.04
N LEU A 252 -16.30 12.12 -23.11
CA LEU A 252 -15.76 11.53 -24.35
C LEU A 252 -16.59 10.31 -24.80
N ILE A 253 -16.88 9.38 -23.86
CA ILE A 253 -17.74 8.22 -24.14
C ILE A 253 -19.15 8.63 -24.58
N THR A 254 -19.71 9.67 -23.96
CA THR A 254 -21.04 10.20 -24.37
C THR A 254 -20.98 10.74 -25.80
N MET A 255 -19.92 11.45 -26.16
CA MET A 255 -19.71 11.94 -27.53
C MET A 255 -19.51 10.78 -28.53
N GLU A 256 -18.78 9.72 -28.15
CA GLU A 256 -18.67 8.51 -28.98
C GLU A 256 -20.04 7.88 -29.29
N VAL A 257 -20.93 7.80 -28.29
CA VAL A 257 -22.27 7.26 -28.49
C VAL A 257 -23.09 8.16 -29.42
N ILE A 258 -23.09 9.47 -29.21
CA ILE A 258 -23.86 10.42 -30.04
C ILE A 258 -23.37 10.38 -31.50
N LEU A 259 -22.03 10.48 -31.68
CA LEU A 259 -21.43 10.43 -33.01
C LEU A 259 -21.57 9.05 -33.65
N GLY A 260 -21.51 7.99 -32.87
CA GLY A 260 -21.73 6.61 -33.33
C GLY A 260 -23.14 6.38 -33.84
N LEU A 261 -24.16 6.91 -33.18
CA LEU A 261 -25.56 6.84 -33.66
C LEU A 261 -25.72 7.61 -34.98
N ILE A 262 -25.13 8.79 -35.12
CA ILE A 262 -25.15 9.57 -36.34
C ILE A 262 -24.41 8.79 -37.48
N HIS A 263 -23.19 8.33 -37.19
CA HIS A 263 -22.40 7.55 -38.16
C HIS A 263 -23.11 6.24 -38.55
N GLY A 264 -23.69 5.51 -37.58
CA GLY A 264 -24.45 4.28 -37.83
C GLY A 264 -25.60 4.48 -38.77
N PHE A 265 -26.32 5.62 -38.64
CA PHE A 265 -27.40 6.00 -39.55
C PHE A 265 -26.89 6.21 -40.99
N PHE A 266 -25.78 6.96 -41.18
CA PHE A 266 -25.19 7.13 -42.51
C PHE A 266 -24.61 5.81 -43.10
N ALA A 267 -23.99 5.00 -42.22
CA ALA A 267 -23.45 3.68 -42.59
C ALA A 267 -24.57 2.71 -43.07
N MET A 268 -25.73 2.73 -42.40
CA MET A 268 -26.90 1.96 -42.78
C MET A 268 -27.39 2.38 -44.16
N GLN A 269 -27.58 3.67 -44.43
CA GLN A 269 -28.03 4.16 -45.73
C GLN A 269 -27.06 3.86 -46.87
N SER A 270 -25.76 3.76 -46.57
CA SER A 270 -24.73 3.47 -47.60
C SER A 270 -24.36 2.00 -47.70
N GLY A 271 -25.03 1.08 -46.95
CA GLY A 271 -24.72 -0.35 -46.91
C GLY A 271 -23.34 -0.70 -46.37
N ARG A 272 -22.63 0.25 -45.71
CA ARG A 272 -21.27 0.06 -45.22
C ARG A 272 -21.26 -0.45 -43.80
N PRO A 273 -20.22 -1.19 -43.34
CA PRO A 273 -20.07 -1.59 -41.96
C PRO A 273 -19.89 -0.36 -41.05
N SER A 274 -20.48 -0.41 -39.84
CA SER A 274 -20.44 0.66 -38.83
C SER A 274 -19.44 0.36 -37.69
N TYR A 275 -19.02 1.39 -36.95
CA TYR A 275 -18.22 1.24 -35.73
C TYR A 275 -19.07 1.07 -34.48
N CYS A 276 -20.39 0.96 -34.57
CA CYS A 276 -21.33 0.79 -33.46
C CYS A 276 -20.91 -0.33 -32.47
N PRO A 277 -20.46 -1.53 -32.94
CA PRO A 277 -20.07 -2.62 -32.08
C PRO A 277 -18.92 -2.27 -31.11
N LEU A 278 -17.93 -1.53 -31.60
CA LEU A 278 -16.79 -1.13 -30.77
C LEU A 278 -17.19 -0.05 -29.72
N ILE A 279 -18.12 0.82 -30.10
CA ILE A 279 -18.69 1.82 -29.16
C ILE A 279 -19.47 1.11 -28.03
N CYS A 280 -20.22 0.03 -28.33
CA CYS A 280 -20.87 -0.79 -27.31
C CYS A 280 -19.89 -1.30 -26.28
N LEU A 281 -18.72 -1.77 -26.73
CA LEU A 281 -17.65 -2.23 -25.83
C LEU A 281 -17.07 -1.08 -24.99
N SER A 282 -16.85 0.09 -25.59
CA SER A 282 -16.39 1.31 -24.90
C SER A 282 -17.35 1.73 -23.78
N VAL A 283 -18.67 1.73 -24.09
CA VAL A 283 -19.75 2.00 -23.12
C VAL A 283 -19.76 0.98 -21.99
N THR A 284 -19.60 -0.31 -22.31
CA THR A 284 -19.52 -1.39 -21.29
C THR A 284 -18.35 -1.19 -20.34
N CYS A 285 -17.17 -0.86 -20.86
CA CYS A 285 -15.99 -0.59 -20.04
C CYS A 285 -16.20 0.64 -19.14
N ALA A 286 -16.86 1.68 -19.63
CA ALA A 286 -17.20 2.86 -18.86
C ALA A 286 -18.20 2.56 -17.73
N LEU A 287 -19.27 1.80 -18.03
CA LEU A 287 -20.26 1.36 -17.02
C LEU A 287 -19.62 0.46 -15.95
N TRP A 288 -18.74 -0.45 -16.36
CA TRP A 288 -17.98 -1.28 -15.43
C TRP A 288 -17.07 -0.44 -14.55
N GLY A 289 -16.37 0.55 -15.12
CA GLY A 289 -15.55 1.52 -14.37
C GLY A 289 -16.36 2.28 -13.31
N GLN A 290 -17.57 2.76 -13.67
CA GLN A 290 -18.45 3.43 -12.71
C GLN A 290 -18.91 2.51 -11.58
N ASN A 291 -19.28 1.26 -11.89
CA ASN A 291 -19.65 0.27 -10.88
C ASN A 291 -18.50 -0.02 -9.90
N LEU A 292 -17.26 -0.16 -10.40
CA LEU A 292 -16.07 -0.35 -9.59
C LEU A 292 -15.76 0.88 -8.71
N ARG A 293 -15.97 2.09 -9.23
CA ARG A 293 -15.86 3.32 -8.46
C ARG A 293 -16.82 3.35 -7.27
N CYS A 294 -18.09 2.99 -7.49
CA CYS A 294 -19.08 2.92 -6.41
C CYS A 294 -18.71 1.83 -5.38
N LYS A 295 -18.22 0.67 -5.81
CA LYS A 295 -17.73 -0.39 -4.90
C LYS A 295 -16.53 0.08 -4.07
N ALA A 296 -15.60 0.82 -4.67
CA ALA A 296 -14.45 1.40 -3.97
C ALA A 296 -14.87 2.44 -2.93
N GLU A 297 -15.78 3.34 -3.31
CA GLU A 297 -16.30 4.36 -2.39
C GLU A 297 -17.09 3.74 -1.24
N ALA A 298 -17.94 2.75 -1.51
CA ALA A 298 -18.64 1.99 -0.49
C ALA A 298 -17.66 1.31 0.48
N GLY A 299 -16.61 0.64 -0.02
CA GLY A 299 -15.60 0.01 0.82
C GLY A 299 -14.83 1.00 1.69
N THR A 300 -14.48 2.17 1.16
CA THR A 300 -13.80 3.24 1.89
C THR A 300 -14.69 3.87 2.96
N MET A 301 -15.95 4.17 2.62
CA MET A 301 -16.91 4.77 3.56
C MET A 301 -17.41 3.78 4.62
N ASP A 302 -17.41 2.47 4.33
CA ASP A 302 -17.73 1.42 5.30
C ASP A 302 -16.78 1.45 6.50
N VAL A 303 -15.49 1.59 6.25
CA VAL A 303 -14.47 1.77 7.29
C VAL A 303 -14.65 3.12 8.00
N ALA A 304 -14.91 4.19 7.25
CA ALA A 304 -15.04 5.53 7.82
C ALA A 304 -16.28 5.73 8.71
N ARG A 305 -17.37 4.97 8.49
CA ARG A 305 -18.59 5.00 9.32
C ARG A 305 -18.50 4.17 10.59
N GLY A 306 -17.57 3.22 10.67
CA GLY A 306 -17.35 2.41 11.87
C GLY A 306 -17.02 3.29 13.07
N LYS A 307 -17.12 2.74 14.31
CA LYS A 307 -16.68 3.46 15.52
C LYS A 307 -15.18 3.74 15.38
N LEU A 308 -14.85 4.92 14.90
CA LEU A 308 -13.49 5.37 14.76
C LEU A 308 -12.89 5.59 16.15
N SER A 309 -11.85 4.86 16.46
CA SER A 309 -10.97 5.18 17.58
C SER A 309 -10.17 6.48 17.33
N GLY A 310 -10.42 7.15 16.21
CA GLY A 310 -9.69 8.36 15.80
C GLY A 310 -8.26 8.10 15.34
N GLN A 311 -7.89 6.84 15.08
CA GLN A 311 -6.53 6.51 14.63
C GLN A 311 -6.38 6.63 13.12
N ALA A 312 -5.26 7.20 12.70
CA ALA A 312 -4.90 7.37 11.31
C ALA A 312 -3.41 7.15 11.09
N VAL A 313 -3.07 6.63 9.93
CA VAL A 313 -1.69 6.63 9.45
C VAL A 313 -1.39 8.01 8.87
N VAL A 314 -0.36 8.65 9.41
CA VAL A 314 0.07 10.01 9.07
C VAL A 314 1.49 9.95 8.53
N ARG A 315 1.83 10.81 7.58
CA ARG A 315 3.20 10.98 7.11
C ARG A 315 3.84 12.18 7.78
N GLU A 316 4.89 11.93 8.57
CA GLU A 316 5.67 12.95 9.25
C GLU A 316 7.04 13.13 8.57
N PRO A 317 7.51 14.34 8.28
CA PRO A 317 8.81 14.56 7.67
C PRO A 317 9.95 14.31 8.68
N GLY A 318 11.12 13.84 8.17
CA GLY A 318 12.36 13.80 8.95
C GLY A 318 12.34 12.88 10.17
N VAL A 319 11.59 11.76 10.13
CA VAL A 319 11.47 10.83 11.26
C VAL A 319 12.76 10.03 11.45
N TYR A 320 13.34 9.51 10.38
CA TYR A 320 14.56 8.71 10.46
C TYR A 320 15.52 9.07 9.33
N GLN A 321 16.75 9.50 9.64
CA GLN A 321 17.81 9.85 8.68
C GLN A 321 17.28 10.68 7.49
N LYS A 322 16.53 11.76 7.76
CA LYS A 322 15.86 12.64 6.79
C LYS A 322 14.72 11.96 6.00
N LEU A 323 14.45 10.65 6.20
CA LEU A 323 13.29 10.01 5.61
C LEU A 323 12.02 10.40 6.37
N PRO A 324 10.91 10.64 5.65
CA PRO A 324 9.61 10.78 6.29
C PRO A 324 9.17 9.44 6.88
N GLY A 325 8.47 9.47 8.01
CA GLY A 325 7.93 8.28 8.67
C GLY A 325 6.43 8.14 8.49
N ALA A 326 5.95 6.89 8.45
CA ALA A 326 4.54 6.58 8.68
C ALA A 326 4.35 6.35 10.18
N LEU A 327 3.57 7.21 10.81
CA LEU A 327 3.24 7.16 12.22
C LEU A 327 1.74 6.91 12.38
N VAL A 328 1.37 6.22 13.44
CA VAL A 328 -0.03 6.12 13.87
C VAL A 328 -0.32 7.25 14.85
N GLY A 329 -1.40 7.98 14.60
CA GLY A 329 -1.82 9.09 15.44
C GLY A 329 -3.32 9.36 15.33
N SER A 330 -3.79 10.43 15.96
CA SER A 330 -5.18 10.86 15.85
C SER A 330 -5.48 11.35 14.44
N GLY A 331 -6.60 10.91 13.85
CA GLY A 331 -7.06 11.31 12.53
C GLY A 331 -8.33 12.16 12.59
N ASN A 332 -8.34 13.27 11.87
CA ASN A 332 -9.55 14.06 11.71
C ASN A 332 -10.40 13.54 10.54
N LEU A 333 -11.64 13.14 10.83
CA LEU A 333 -12.59 12.64 9.84
C LEU A 333 -12.90 13.68 8.74
N GLN A 334 -12.93 14.96 9.08
CA GLN A 334 -13.19 16.02 8.10
C GLN A 334 -12.06 16.12 7.06
N ASP A 335 -10.79 16.07 7.52
CA ASP A 335 -9.63 16.07 6.64
C ASP A 335 -9.60 14.83 5.75
N PHE A 336 -10.00 13.67 6.30
CA PHE A 336 -10.14 12.43 5.53
C PHE A 336 -11.14 12.61 4.39
N LEU A 337 -12.35 13.09 4.66
CA LEU A 337 -13.38 13.27 3.66
C LEU A 337 -12.98 14.30 2.59
N GLN A 338 -12.35 15.41 2.97
CA GLN A 338 -11.81 16.40 2.03
C GLN A 338 -10.76 15.82 1.11
N CYS A 339 -9.89 14.93 1.62
CA CYS A 339 -8.89 14.25 0.80
C CYS A 339 -9.53 13.25 -0.16
N CYS A 340 -10.60 12.56 0.25
CA CYS A 340 -11.36 11.66 -0.63
C CYS A 340 -12.05 12.38 -1.79
N ASP A 341 -12.44 13.64 -1.60
CA ASP A 341 -13.12 14.45 -2.64
C ASP A 341 -12.17 14.98 -3.72
N GLN A 342 -10.87 14.87 -3.53
CA GLN A 342 -9.89 15.34 -4.50
C GLN A 342 -9.82 14.41 -5.72
N VAL A 343 -9.95 15.02 -6.91
CA VAL A 343 -9.78 14.26 -8.16
C VAL A 343 -8.34 13.77 -8.29
N PRO A 344 -8.12 12.46 -8.54
CA PRO A 344 -6.79 11.91 -8.74
C PRO A 344 -6.03 12.59 -9.88
N GLY A 345 -4.71 12.78 -9.73
CA GLY A 345 -3.86 13.35 -10.77
C GLY A 345 -3.97 12.60 -12.11
N PRO A 346 -3.84 11.26 -12.15
CA PRO A 346 -4.03 10.47 -13.38
C PRO A 346 -5.38 10.68 -14.04
N THR A 347 -6.46 10.79 -13.27
CA THR A 347 -7.79 11.11 -13.82
C THR A 347 -7.85 12.51 -14.45
N ARG A 348 -7.16 13.51 -13.86
CA ARG A 348 -7.08 14.86 -14.46
C ARG A 348 -6.36 14.83 -15.80
N VAL A 349 -5.26 14.05 -15.90
CA VAL A 349 -4.52 13.90 -17.16
C VAL A 349 -5.40 13.22 -18.22
N LEU A 350 -6.11 12.15 -17.85
CA LEU A 350 -7.04 11.47 -18.76
C LEU A 350 -8.16 12.39 -19.24
N ASN A 351 -8.72 13.22 -18.34
CA ASN A 351 -9.74 14.21 -18.69
C ASN A 351 -9.21 15.28 -19.66
N ALA A 352 -7.99 15.79 -19.45
CA ALA A 352 -7.37 16.74 -20.35
C ALA A 352 -7.08 16.12 -21.72
N TYR A 353 -6.58 14.90 -21.75
CA TYR A 353 -6.41 14.12 -22.99
C TYR A 353 -7.72 13.92 -23.74
N SER A 354 -8.82 13.61 -23.06
CA SER A 354 -10.12 13.41 -23.65
C SER A 354 -10.64 14.67 -24.37
N LEU A 355 -10.42 15.83 -23.79
CA LEU A 355 -10.78 17.09 -24.43
C LEU A 355 -9.92 17.34 -25.70
N LEU A 356 -8.61 17.14 -25.58
CA LEU A 356 -7.68 17.29 -26.69
C LEU A 356 -8.03 16.33 -27.85
N LEU A 357 -8.32 15.07 -27.54
CA LEU A 357 -8.70 14.06 -28.50
C LEU A 357 -9.98 14.44 -29.25
N LEU A 358 -11.01 14.92 -28.54
CA LEU A 358 -12.26 15.35 -29.18
C LEU A 358 -12.02 16.48 -30.19
N VAL A 359 -11.22 17.49 -29.82
CA VAL A 359 -10.90 18.61 -30.71
C VAL A 359 -10.08 18.15 -31.94
N LEU A 360 -9.04 17.33 -31.71
CA LEU A 360 -8.20 16.83 -32.80
C LEU A 360 -8.94 15.90 -33.74
N SER A 361 -9.77 14.98 -33.20
CA SER A 361 -10.56 14.05 -34.04
C SER A 361 -11.57 14.81 -34.90
N THR A 362 -12.22 15.86 -34.38
CA THR A 362 -13.12 16.72 -35.14
C THR A 362 -12.38 17.44 -36.28
N ALA A 363 -11.20 18.01 -36.00
CA ALA A 363 -10.40 18.69 -37.00
C ALA A 363 -9.97 17.71 -38.13
N VAL A 364 -9.48 16.51 -37.76
CA VAL A 364 -9.07 15.49 -38.76
C VAL A 364 -10.26 15.05 -39.60
N GLY A 365 -11.42 14.77 -39.00
CA GLY A 365 -12.66 14.42 -39.73
C GLY A 365 -13.04 15.50 -40.74
N GLY A 366 -12.98 16.78 -40.32
CA GLY A 366 -13.28 17.93 -41.19
C GLY A 366 -12.28 18.11 -42.35
N MET A 367 -10.98 17.91 -42.09
CA MET A 367 -9.95 18.04 -43.12
C MET A 367 -9.96 16.92 -44.16
N THR A 368 -10.45 15.73 -43.81
CA THR A 368 -10.38 14.52 -44.65
C THR A 368 -11.71 14.13 -45.26
N CYS A 369 -12.78 14.89 -45.07
CA CYS A 369 -14.13 14.55 -45.59
C CYS A 369 -14.36 14.88 -47.04
N GLY A 370 -13.57 15.76 -47.67
CA GLY A 370 -13.74 16.17 -49.04
C GLY A 370 -15.13 16.74 -49.39
N GLY A 371 -15.90 17.21 -48.40
CA GLY A 371 -17.26 17.72 -48.54
C GLY A 371 -18.37 16.67 -48.36
N ASP A 372 -18.04 15.37 -48.20
CA ASP A 372 -19.01 14.31 -47.89
C ASP A 372 -19.30 14.23 -46.39
N ILE A 373 -20.55 14.45 -46.01
CA ILE A 373 -21.01 14.41 -44.61
C ILE A 373 -20.90 12.98 -44.02
N GLY A 374 -21.18 11.93 -44.82
CA GLY A 374 -21.07 10.54 -44.39
C GLY A 374 -19.61 10.18 -44.09
N LEU A 375 -18.70 10.61 -44.98
CA LEU A 375 -17.25 10.43 -44.78
C LEU A 375 -16.72 11.23 -43.61
N PHE A 376 -17.24 12.44 -43.36
CA PHE A 376 -16.93 13.25 -42.19
C PHE A 376 -17.20 12.49 -40.88
N PHE A 377 -18.39 11.99 -40.67
CA PHE A 377 -18.74 11.26 -39.45
C PHE A 377 -17.98 9.94 -39.34
N ARG A 378 -17.77 9.21 -40.45
CA ARG A 378 -16.96 7.99 -40.44
C ARG A 378 -15.54 8.25 -39.97
N ASN A 379 -14.84 9.22 -40.58
CA ASN A 379 -13.47 9.53 -40.25
C ASN A 379 -13.38 10.08 -38.81
N TRP A 380 -14.29 10.95 -38.40
CA TRP A 380 -14.34 11.49 -37.04
C TRP A 380 -14.49 10.37 -36.02
N VAL A 381 -15.46 9.47 -36.15
CA VAL A 381 -15.69 8.35 -35.23
C VAL A 381 -14.51 7.39 -35.25
N ALA A 382 -13.93 7.06 -36.39
CA ALA A 382 -12.77 6.18 -36.48
C ALA A 382 -11.54 6.75 -35.72
N VAL A 383 -11.23 8.03 -35.96
CA VAL A 383 -10.12 8.72 -35.26
C VAL A 383 -10.40 8.82 -33.77
N LEU A 384 -11.64 9.16 -33.37
CA LEU A 384 -12.06 9.27 -32.00
C LEU A 384 -11.90 7.92 -31.28
N LEU A 385 -12.41 6.83 -31.84
CA LEU A 385 -12.32 5.49 -31.27
C LEU A 385 -10.90 4.98 -31.17
N ALA A 386 -10.06 5.18 -32.20
CA ALA A 386 -8.66 4.76 -32.16
C ALA A 386 -7.88 5.50 -31.05
N GLY A 387 -8.19 6.79 -30.85
CA GLY A 387 -7.57 7.61 -29.83
C GLY A 387 -8.14 7.36 -28.42
N THR A 388 -9.37 6.87 -28.29
CA THR A 388 -9.99 6.61 -26.99
C THR A 388 -9.44 5.35 -26.36
N PRO A 389 -8.75 5.41 -25.20
CA PRO A 389 -8.28 4.20 -24.58
C PRO A 389 -9.45 3.41 -23.99
N LEU A 390 -9.75 2.24 -24.55
CA LEU A 390 -10.85 1.36 -24.14
C LEU A 390 -10.89 1.11 -22.62
N MET A 391 -9.72 0.92 -22.02
CA MET A 391 -9.57 0.69 -20.58
C MET A 391 -9.40 1.96 -19.75
N GLY A 392 -9.58 3.16 -20.33
CA GLY A 392 -9.32 4.44 -19.65
C GLY A 392 -10.07 4.62 -18.32
N ALA A 393 -11.32 4.20 -18.24
CA ALA A 393 -12.08 4.19 -16.99
C ALA A 393 -11.57 3.13 -16.01
N LEU A 394 -11.17 1.95 -16.48
CA LEU A 394 -10.83 0.79 -15.67
C LEU A 394 -9.44 0.88 -15.06
N VAL A 395 -8.45 1.47 -15.75
CA VAL A 395 -7.06 1.61 -15.25
C VAL A 395 -6.97 2.44 -13.98
N THR A 396 -7.94 3.29 -13.71
CA THR A 396 -8.01 4.08 -12.48
C THR A 396 -8.93 3.45 -11.43
N THR A 397 -10.07 2.90 -11.83
CA THR A 397 -11.12 2.46 -10.91
C THR A 397 -10.93 1.04 -10.39
N ARG A 398 -10.43 0.12 -11.22
CA ARG A 398 -10.20 -1.29 -10.82
C ARG A 398 -9.14 -1.45 -9.75
N PRO A 399 -7.93 -0.85 -9.87
CA PRO A 399 -6.94 -0.90 -8.80
C PRO A 399 -7.47 -0.33 -7.49
N TRP A 400 -8.28 0.75 -7.58
CA TRP A 400 -8.89 1.38 -6.40
C TRP A 400 -9.92 0.46 -5.74
N ALA A 401 -10.78 -0.21 -6.51
CA ALA A 401 -11.78 -1.13 -5.98
C ALA A 401 -11.14 -2.34 -5.28
N ILE A 402 -10.08 -2.92 -5.87
CA ILE A 402 -9.31 -4.02 -5.26
C ILE A 402 -8.68 -3.55 -3.95
N THR A 403 -8.03 -2.38 -3.96
CA THR A 403 -7.41 -1.79 -2.77
C THR A 403 -8.43 -1.54 -1.66
N ALA A 404 -9.56 -0.89 -1.97
CA ALA A 404 -10.59 -0.59 -0.99
C ALA A 404 -11.20 -1.85 -0.38
N LYS A 405 -11.41 -2.92 -1.18
CA LYS A 405 -11.88 -4.21 -0.68
C LYS A 405 -10.89 -4.82 0.32
N ARG A 406 -9.60 -4.94 -0.04
CA ARG A 406 -8.57 -5.53 0.82
C ARG A 406 -8.37 -4.76 2.12
N LEU A 407 -8.34 -3.44 2.03
CA LEU A 407 -8.15 -2.59 3.21
C LEU A 407 -9.36 -2.63 4.13
N ARG A 408 -10.60 -2.67 3.58
CA ARG A 408 -11.82 -2.83 4.36
C ARG A 408 -11.81 -4.11 5.19
N GLU A 409 -11.35 -5.23 4.63
CA GLU A 409 -11.26 -6.53 5.32
C GLU A 409 -10.32 -6.48 6.53
N LYS A 410 -9.37 -5.55 6.56
CA LYS A 410 -8.43 -5.30 7.67
C LYS A 410 -8.78 -4.06 8.50
N GLY A 411 -9.94 -3.45 8.26
CA GLY A 411 -10.38 -2.25 8.98
C GLY A 411 -9.53 -1.01 8.67
N SER A 412 -9.06 -0.85 7.44
CA SER A 412 -8.31 0.32 7.00
C SER A 412 -8.94 0.96 5.75
N ALA A 413 -8.76 2.27 5.58
CA ALA A 413 -9.20 3.03 4.41
C ALA A 413 -8.23 4.15 4.06
N LEU A 414 -7.83 4.25 2.78
CA LEU A 414 -6.97 5.33 2.29
C LEU A 414 -7.72 6.66 2.17
N CYS A 415 -7.04 7.76 2.50
CA CYS A 415 -7.53 9.12 2.32
C CYS A 415 -7.44 9.57 0.86
N GLY A 416 -8.22 8.97 -0.02
CA GLY A 416 -8.21 9.28 -1.43
C GLY A 416 -6.84 9.12 -2.10
N TRP A 417 -6.70 9.65 -3.30
CA TRP A 417 -5.45 9.60 -4.07
C TRP A 417 -4.27 10.30 -3.39
N THR A 418 -4.53 11.41 -2.72
CA THR A 418 -3.49 12.20 -2.05
C THR A 418 -2.88 11.42 -0.90
N GLY A 419 -3.71 10.74 -0.09
CA GLY A 419 -3.24 9.86 0.99
C GLY A 419 -2.41 8.70 0.46
N ALA A 420 -2.88 8.02 -0.60
CA ALA A 420 -2.13 6.96 -1.25
C ALA A 420 -0.77 7.43 -1.78
N CYS A 421 -0.73 8.58 -2.46
CA CYS A 421 0.52 9.15 -2.98
C CYS A 421 1.52 9.52 -1.88
N ARG A 422 1.05 10.02 -0.73
CA ARG A 422 1.90 10.31 0.42
C ARG A 422 2.56 9.05 0.95
N LEU A 423 1.85 7.93 1.01
CA LEU A 423 2.39 6.63 1.45
C LEU A 423 3.22 5.90 0.39
N SER A 424 3.10 6.28 -0.89
CA SER A 424 3.82 5.61 -1.99
C SER A 424 5.28 6.01 -2.16
N GLY A 425 5.74 7.13 -1.56
CA GLY A 425 7.12 7.62 -1.63
C GLY A 425 8.11 6.81 -0.79
N ARG A 426 9.38 7.24 -0.75
CA ARG A 426 10.34 6.68 0.22
C ARG A 426 9.85 7.01 1.61
N LEU A 427 9.83 5.99 2.50
CA LEU A 427 9.14 6.07 3.77
C LEU A 427 9.81 5.16 4.80
N ALA A 428 10.02 5.66 6.00
CA ALA A 428 10.33 4.84 7.18
C ALA A 428 9.01 4.40 7.83
N VAL A 429 8.90 3.14 8.22
CA VAL A 429 7.79 2.64 9.02
C VAL A 429 8.34 2.27 10.38
N LEU A 430 7.89 2.96 11.42
CA LEU A 430 8.30 2.66 12.78
C LEU A 430 7.59 1.40 13.24
N VAL A 431 8.35 0.49 13.84
CA VAL A 431 7.88 -0.82 14.30
C VAL A 431 8.30 -0.96 15.76
N SER A 432 7.35 -0.92 16.67
CA SER A 432 7.61 -1.07 18.10
C SER A 432 7.76 -2.55 18.50
N ASP A 433 8.30 -2.78 19.69
CA ASP A 433 8.34 -4.11 20.30
C ASP A 433 6.93 -4.71 20.48
N ARG A 434 5.94 -3.89 20.83
CA ARG A 434 4.53 -4.30 20.94
C ARG A 434 3.92 -4.67 19.59
N ASP A 435 4.40 -4.08 18.50
CA ASP A 435 3.99 -4.43 17.14
C ASP A 435 4.55 -5.79 16.72
N LEU A 436 5.80 -6.07 17.10
CA LEU A 436 6.49 -7.32 16.78
C LEU A 436 6.02 -8.46 17.67
N PHE A 437 5.95 -8.20 18.96
CA PHE A 437 5.59 -9.17 19.99
C PHE A 437 4.50 -8.59 20.92
N PRO A 438 3.22 -8.67 20.51
CA PRO A 438 2.10 -8.30 21.37
C PRO A 438 2.13 -9.07 22.70
N ARG A 439 1.58 -8.46 23.76
CA ARG A 439 1.61 -9.02 25.12
C ARG A 439 1.16 -10.50 25.17
N GLU A 440 0.17 -10.86 24.37
CA GLU A 440 -0.40 -12.22 24.31
C GLU A 440 0.61 -13.27 23.81
N ASN A 441 1.64 -12.82 23.07
CA ASN A 441 2.66 -13.67 22.47
C ASN A 441 3.94 -13.74 23.29
N LEU A 442 4.00 -13.01 24.39
CA LEU A 442 5.14 -13.05 25.32
C LEU A 442 4.76 -13.89 26.52
N LYS A 443 5.57 -14.93 26.82
CA LYS A 443 5.37 -15.81 27.97
C LYS A 443 6.62 -15.93 28.80
N LEU A 444 6.45 -15.94 30.10
CA LEU A 444 7.52 -16.26 31.06
C LEU A 444 7.56 -17.79 31.22
N ASN A 445 8.60 -18.44 30.73
CA ASN A 445 8.74 -19.90 30.76
C ASN A 445 9.38 -20.44 32.04
N GLY A 446 10.12 -19.59 32.76
CA GLY A 446 10.72 -20.01 34.02
C GLY A 446 11.48 -18.84 34.67
N VAL A 447 11.64 -18.93 35.97
CA VAL A 447 12.36 -17.94 36.78
C VAL A 447 13.27 -18.66 37.75
N LYS A 448 14.50 -18.19 37.87
CA LYS A 448 15.46 -18.63 38.89
C LYS A 448 15.93 -17.44 39.69
N TYR A 449 15.81 -17.56 41.00
CA TYR A 449 16.32 -16.56 41.96
C TYR A 449 17.61 -17.08 42.61
N PHE A 450 18.51 -16.18 43.01
CA PHE A 450 19.78 -16.51 43.64
C PHE A 450 19.78 -16.18 45.14
N ALA A 451 20.59 -16.88 45.89
CA ALA A 451 20.68 -16.76 47.34
C ALA A 451 20.99 -15.32 47.79
N GLY A 452 20.33 -14.88 48.86
CA GLY A 452 20.47 -13.55 49.39
C GLY A 452 19.49 -12.48 48.90
N GLN A 453 18.65 -12.83 47.88
CA GLN A 453 17.66 -11.89 47.32
C GLN A 453 16.24 -12.44 47.50
N THR A 454 15.32 -11.58 47.95
CA THR A 454 13.90 -11.95 48.00
C THR A 454 13.28 -11.92 46.61
N PRO A 455 12.51 -12.95 46.18
CA PRO A 455 11.89 -12.99 44.88
C PRO A 455 11.05 -11.76 44.54
N ASP A 456 10.30 -11.25 45.49
CA ASP A 456 9.41 -10.09 45.32
C ASP A 456 10.21 -8.80 45.02
N ARG A 457 11.39 -8.63 45.67
CA ARG A 457 12.27 -7.51 45.39
C ARG A 457 12.88 -7.58 43.98
N VAL A 458 13.40 -8.74 43.60
CA VAL A 458 14.02 -8.93 42.29
C VAL A 458 13.03 -8.66 41.15
N ILE A 459 11.80 -9.17 41.27
CA ILE A 459 10.74 -8.92 40.29
C ILE A 459 10.36 -7.45 40.25
N ALA A 460 10.17 -6.84 41.40
CA ALA A 460 9.80 -5.43 41.54
C ALA A 460 10.87 -4.50 40.92
N TYR A 461 12.16 -4.76 41.21
CA TYR A 461 13.28 -4.01 40.64
C TYR A 461 13.36 -4.18 39.12
N GLY A 462 13.27 -5.42 38.63
CA GLY A 462 13.21 -5.70 37.18
C GLY A 462 12.04 -4.99 36.48
N ALA A 463 10.85 -5.07 37.08
CA ALA A 463 9.64 -4.40 36.56
C ALA A 463 9.83 -2.86 36.53
N SER A 464 10.33 -2.27 37.60
CA SER A 464 10.52 -0.83 37.70
C SER A 464 11.50 -0.29 36.65
N VAL A 465 12.64 -0.99 36.44
CA VAL A 465 13.62 -0.61 35.41
C VAL A 465 13.03 -0.75 33.99
N LEU A 466 12.36 -1.86 33.72
CA LEU A 466 11.77 -2.12 32.37
C LEU A 466 10.63 -1.14 32.07
N THR A 467 9.82 -0.78 33.07
CA THR A 467 8.72 0.19 32.93
C THR A 467 9.26 1.59 32.70
N ALA A 468 10.24 2.02 33.46
CA ALA A 468 10.91 3.32 33.28
C ALA A 468 11.61 3.42 31.91
N ALA A 469 12.15 2.31 31.43
CA ALA A 469 12.75 2.24 30.09
C ALA A 469 11.73 2.22 28.94
N GLY A 470 10.45 1.96 29.22
CA GLY A 470 9.39 1.80 28.20
C GLY A 470 9.54 0.52 27.38
N SER A 471 10.14 -0.54 27.96
CA SER A 471 10.34 -1.81 27.28
C SER A 471 9.04 -2.58 27.09
N GLY A 472 8.89 -3.29 25.98
CA GLY A 472 7.78 -4.21 25.71
C GLY A 472 7.72 -5.41 26.66
N LEU A 473 8.80 -5.66 27.39
CA LEU A 473 8.88 -6.69 28.44
C LEU A 473 8.24 -6.25 29.76
N ALA A 474 8.07 -4.94 30.00
CA ALA A 474 7.53 -4.42 31.25
C ALA A 474 6.20 -5.09 31.67
N PRO A 475 5.21 -5.29 30.78
CA PRO A 475 3.93 -5.90 31.18
C PRO A 475 4.05 -7.32 31.78
N ILE A 476 5.03 -8.12 31.34
CA ILE A 476 5.25 -9.47 31.88
C ILE A 476 5.74 -9.39 33.34
N PHE A 477 6.66 -8.50 33.60
CA PHE A 477 7.20 -8.27 34.94
C PHE A 477 6.15 -7.61 35.83
N GLU A 478 5.35 -6.69 35.33
CA GLU A 478 4.24 -6.07 36.06
C GLU A 478 3.18 -7.08 36.46
N ASP A 479 2.86 -8.06 35.60
CA ASP A 479 1.94 -9.15 35.93
C ASP A 479 2.49 -9.99 37.09
N GLN A 480 3.81 -10.26 37.11
CA GLN A 480 4.44 -10.97 38.24
C GLN A 480 4.43 -10.14 39.51
N VAL A 481 4.63 -8.82 39.43
CA VAL A 481 4.53 -7.91 40.58
C VAL A 481 3.11 -7.95 41.15
N ARG A 482 2.08 -7.94 40.29
CA ARG A 482 0.68 -8.04 40.73
C ARG A 482 0.34 -9.40 41.37
N LEU A 483 0.79 -10.49 40.76
CA LEU A 483 0.55 -11.85 41.27
C LEU A 483 1.16 -12.07 42.66
N ARG A 484 2.26 -11.37 42.99
CA ARG A 484 2.96 -11.48 44.26
C ARG A 484 2.66 -10.34 45.24
N ASN A 485 1.77 -9.40 44.85
CA ASN A 485 1.52 -8.17 45.62
C ASN A 485 2.81 -7.39 46.00
N ALA A 486 3.84 -7.45 45.15
CA ALA A 486 5.10 -6.76 45.36
C ALA A 486 4.95 -5.25 45.14
N ARG A 487 5.80 -4.45 45.76
CA ARG A 487 5.74 -2.98 45.64
C ARG A 487 6.44 -2.53 44.37
N HIS A 488 5.90 -1.52 43.73
CA HIS A 488 6.63 -0.76 42.70
C HIS A 488 7.61 0.20 43.33
N TYR A 489 8.76 0.40 42.66
CA TYR A 489 9.79 1.32 43.05
C TYR A 489 10.03 2.33 41.93
N ASP A 490 10.46 3.53 42.30
CA ASP A 490 10.88 4.54 41.35
C ASP A 490 12.33 4.27 40.91
N ALA A 491 12.56 4.16 39.62
CA ALA A 491 13.89 3.98 39.06
C ALA A 491 14.49 5.34 38.67
N ALA A 492 15.53 5.72 39.34
CA ALA A 492 16.29 6.93 39.06
C ALA A 492 17.49 6.63 38.13
N SER A 493 18.10 7.65 37.55
CA SER A 493 19.37 7.57 36.81
C SER A 493 19.38 6.48 35.71
N LEU A 494 18.31 6.44 34.88
CA LEU A 494 18.15 5.39 33.86
C LEU A 494 19.20 5.50 32.75
N HIS A 495 20.01 4.45 32.58
CA HIS A 495 21.04 4.34 31.57
C HIS A 495 20.72 3.14 30.62
N ARG A 496 20.73 3.36 29.28
CA ARG A 496 20.58 2.33 28.28
C ARG A 496 21.93 2.02 27.65
N TYR A 497 22.35 0.78 27.74
CA TYR A 497 23.64 0.31 27.24
C TYR A 497 23.49 -0.39 25.89
N GLU A 498 24.34 -0.07 24.93
CA GLU A 498 24.32 -0.65 23.58
C GLU A 498 24.55 -2.18 23.57
N ASN A 499 25.18 -2.72 24.61
CA ASN A 499 25.43 -4.15 24.77
C ASN A 499 24.18 -4.97 25.17
N GLY A 500 23.00 -4.38 25.14
CA GLY A 500 21.74 -5.08 25.38
C GLY A 500 21.34 -5.13 26.85
N GLY A 501 21.40 -3.99 27.53
CA GLY A 501 20.97 -3.87 28.92
C GLY A 501 20.57 -2.46 29.32
N ILE A 502 19.97 -2.35 30.48
CA ILE A 502 19.49 -1.14 31.11
C ILE A 502 19.95 -1.14 32.54
N GLY A 503 20.49 -0.02 33.03
CA GLY A 503 20.83 0.21 34.41
C GLY A 503 20.00 1.33 35.00
N ALA A 504 19.66 1.23 36.26
CA ALA A 504 19.02 2.30 37.04
C ALA A 504 19.42 2.21 38.50
N GLU A 505 19.17 3.26 39.22
CA GLU A 505 19.33 3.31 40.65
C GLU A 505 17.97 3.22 41.34
N ILE A 506 17.81 2.27 42.28
CA ILE A 506 16.59 2.07 43.06
C ILE A 506 16.95 1.97 44.51
N ASN A 507 16.45 2.87 45.36
CA ASN A 507 16.74 2.95 46.79
C ASN A 507 18.23 3.06 47.13
N GLY A 508 19.03 3.64 46.23
CA GLY A 508 20.48 3.76 46.39
C GLY A 508 21.28 2.53 45.97
N GLU A 509 20.61 1.50 45.41
CA GLU A 509 21.25 0.29 44.87
C GLU A 509 21.30 0.35 43.35
N SER A 510 22.40 -0.13 42.78
CA SER A 510 22.58 -0.24 41.35
C SER A 510 21.86 -1.49 40.81
N VAL A 511 20.84 -1.29 39.97
CA VAL A 511 20.06 -2.38 39.38
C VAL A 511 20.37 -2.45 37.89
N LEU A 512 20.86 -3.60 37.45
CA LEU A 512 21.14 -3.90 36.06
C LEU A 512 20.13 -4.93 35.54
N VAL A 513 19.53 -4.66 34.37
CA VAL A 513 18.60 -5.56 33.69
C VAL A 513 19.04 -5.73 32.23
N GLY A 514 19.30 -6.95 31.79
CA GLY A 514 19.80 -7.14 30.41
C GLY A 514 20.08 -8.57 30.01
N THR A 515 20.80 -8.72 28.90
CA THR A 515 21.20 -10.01 28.33
C THR A 515 22.39 -10.59 29.10
N LEU A 516 22.65 -11.89 28.88
CA LEU A 516 23.85 -12.55 29.40
C LEU A 516 25.15 -11.81 29.06
N LYS A 517 25.28 -11.41 27.78
CA LYS A 517 26.48 -10.69 27.30
C LYS A 517 26.65 -9.35 28.01
N PHE A 518 25.54 -8.64 28.25
CA PHE A 518 25.56 -7.39 29.01
C PHE A 518 26.04 -7.61 30.44
N MET A 519 25.48 -8.57 31.15
CA MET A 519 25.89 -8.86 32.54
C MET A 519 27.38 -9.19 32.63
N GLN A 520 27.89 -10.01 31.68
CA GLN A 520 29.33 -10.31 31.64
C GLN A 520 30.17 -9.07 31.34
N SER A 521 29.71 -8.17 30.46
CA SER A 521 30.44 -6.91 30.18
C SER A 521 30.43 -5.94 31.36
N MET A 522 29.46 -6.05 32.25
CA MET A 522 29.37 -5.26 33.50
C MET A 522 30.11 -5.91 34.69
N GLY A 523 30.77 -7.04 34.45
CA GLY A 523 31.54 -7.73 35.49
C GLY A 523 30.69 -8.53 36.49
N VAL A 524 29.42 -8.79 36.20
CA VAL A 524 28.54 -9.63 37.04
C VAL A 524 28.99 -11.08 36.97
N GLU A 525 29.28 -11.68 38.13
CA GLU A 525 29.65 -13.11 38.19
C GLU A 525 28.46 -14.00 37.83
N MET A 526 28.68 -14.95 36.90
CA MET A 526 27.64 -15.82 36.39
C MET A 526 27.85 -17.23 36.95
N PRO A 527 27.02 -17.70 37.89
CA PRO A 527 27.09 -19.05 38.40
C PRO A 527 26.93 -20.12 37.27
N ALA A 528 27.53 -21.31 37.46
CA ALA A 528 27.39 -22.41 36.52
C ALA A 528 25.90 -22.79 36.29
N GLY A 529 25.50 -23.11 35.05
CA GLY A 529 24.14 -23.50 34.75
C GLY A 529 23.13 -22.33 34.60
N THR A 530 23.58 -21.09 34.49
CA THR A 530 22.70 -19.92 34.30
C THR A 530 22.67 -19.37 32.87
N ARG A 531 23.34 -20.02 31.93
CA ARG A 531 23.41 -19.57 30.55
C ARG A 531 22.17 -19.96 29.76
N VAL A 532 21.22 -19.03 29.66
CA VAL A 532 19.97 -19.18 28.88
C VAL A 532 19.98 -18.16 27.74
N SER A 533 19.74 -18.61 26.51
CA SER A 533 19.85 -17.76 25.33
C SER A 533 18.76 -16.67 25.21
N GLN A 534 17.54 -16.97 25.67
CA GLN A 534 16.39 -16.05 25.64
C GLN A 534 15.96 -15.75 27.07
N ALA A 535 16.82 -15.08 27.84
CA ALA A 535 16.50 -14.70 29.21
C ALA A 535 16.91 -13.28 29.52
N VAL A 536 16.13 -12.65 30.39
CA VAL A 536 16.44 -11.39 31.04
C VAL A 536 17.10 -11.68 32.38
N TYR A 537 18.26 -11.11 32.59
CA TYR A 537 19.02 -11.19 33.81
C TYR A 537 18.83 -9.93 34.61
N VAL A 538 18.66 -10.05 35.92
CA VAL A 538 18.56 -8.95 36.87
C VAL A 538 19.71 -9.10 37.86
N ALA A 539 20.52 -8.05 38.01
CA ALA A 539 21.59 -7.97 39.00
C ALA A 539 21.38 -6.76 39.90
N VAL A 540 21.73 -6.89 41.15
CA VAL A 540 21.65 -5.82 42.17
C VAL A 540 23.03 -5.69 42.79
N ASP A 541 23.57 -4.48 42.83
CA ASP A 541 24.90 -4.16 43.32
C ASP A 541 26.02 -5.11 42.84
N GLY A 542 25.99 -5.39 41.49
CA GLY A 542 26.97 -6.23 40.84
C GLY A 542 26.79 -7.74 41.07
N THR A 543 25.78 -8.19 41.83
CA THR A 543 25.49 -9.60 42.07
C THR A 543 24.26 -10.07 41.28
N LEU A 544 24.32 -11.27 40.69
CA LEU A 544 23.18 -11.82 39.97
C LEU A 544 22.05 -12.16 40.96
N ALA A 545 20.90 -11.50 40.78
CA ALA A 545 19.73 -11.64 41.64
C ALA A 545 18.65 -12.60 41.02
N GLY A 546 18.47 -12.55 39.71
CA GLY A 546 17.47 -13.41 39.05
C GLY A 546 17.67 -13.57 37.56
N VAL A 547 17.15 -14.68 37.03
CA VAL A 547 17.10 -15.01 35.61
C VAL A 547 15.68 -15.35 35.20
N PHE A 548 15.17 -14.71 34.17
CA PHE A 548 13.80 -14.80 33.69
C PHE A 548 13.84 -15.31 32.24
N ALA A 549 13.49 -16.57 32.01
CA ALA A 549 13.40 -17.14 30.67
C ALA A 549 12.14 -16.67 29.95
N ILE A 550 12.27 -16.00 28.81
CA ILE A 550 11.15 -15.40 28.08
C ILE A 550 10.98 -16.08 26.71
N HIS A 551 9.78 -16.50 26.45
CA HIS A 551 9.39 -17.02 25.15
C HIS A 551 8.72 -15.93 24.32
N TYR A 552 9.23 -15.72 23.09
CA TYR A 552 8.68 -14.81 22.09
C TYR A 552 7.92 -15.58 21.04
N GLY A 553 6.60 -15.53 21.07
CA GLY A 553 5.72 -16.12 20.07
C GLY A 553 5.55 -15.21 18.87
N VAL A 554 5.59 -15.78 17.67
CA VAL A 554 5.40 -15.03 16.41
C VAL A 554 3.98 -15.22 15.91
N THR A 555 3.29 -14.12 15.65
CA THR A 555 1.98 -14.15 14.98
C THR A 555 2.16 -14.12 13.48
N ARG A 556 1.41 -14.95 12.76
CA ARG A 556 1.43 -15.00 11.29
C ARG A 556 1.21 -13.62 10.65
N GLY A 557 0.27 -12.84 11.18
CA GLY A 557 -0.01 -11.49 10.63
C GLY A 557 1.15 -10.51 10.78
N VAL A 558 1.95 -10.60 11.87
CA VAL A 558 3.15 -9.77 12.07
C VAL A 558 4.26 -10.22 11.13
N ALA A 559 4.47 -11.54 10.98
CA ALA A 559 5.47 -12.08 10.06
C ALA A 559 5.16 -11.70 8.60
N GLU A 560 3.92 -11.84 8.16
CA GLU A 560 3.46 -11.42 6.83
C GLU A 560 3.62 -9.90 6.65
N GLY A 561 3.23 -9.09 7.65
CA GLY A 561 3.36 -7.63 7.62
C GLY A 561 4.82 -7.18 7.49
N LEU A 562 5.71 -7.75 8.30
CA LEU A 562 7.14 -7.42 8.26
C LEU A 562 7.78 -7.91 6.94
N GLY A 563 7.41 -9.10 6.47
CA GLY A 563 7.85 -9.66 5.19
C GLY A 563 7.43 -8.76 4.00
N THR A 564 6.17 -8.29 3.97
CA THR A 564 5.70 -7.40 2.90
C THR A 564 6.38 -6.03 2.92
N LEU A 565 6.66 -5.47 4.11
CA LEU A 565 7.40 -4.22 4.24
C LEU A 565 8.84 -4.36 3.75
N THR A 566 9.55 -5.45 4.14
CA THR A 566 10.93 -5.71 3.71
C THR A 566 11.03 -6.01 2.22
N ALA A 567 10.03 -6.68 1.62
CA ALA A 567 9.95 -6.90 0.19
C ALA A 567 9.69 -5.61 -0.60
N SER A 568 9.03 -4.62 0.01
CA SER A 568 8.62 -3.39 -0.66
C SER A 568 9.79 -2.43 -0.87
N ARG A 569 10.18 -2.17 -2.12
CA ARG A 569 11.26 -1.21 -2.45
C ARG A 569 10.89 0.20 -1.99
N GLY A 570 11.79 0.86 -1.25
CA GLY A 570 11.62 2.24 -0.77
C GLY A 570 10.79 2.38 0.52
N VAL A 571 10.42 1.28 1.15
CA VAL A 571 9.97 1.25 2.54
C VAL A 571 11.11 0.72 3.40
N THR A 572 11.38 1.39 4.50
CA THR A 572 12.43 1.00 5.44
C THR A 572 11.77 0.78 6.80
N PRO A 573 11.56 -0.47 7.23
CA PRO A 573 11.15 -0.74 8.60
C PRO A 573 12.26 -0.30 9.57
N VAL A 574 11.89 0.45 10.59
CA VAL A 574 12.80 0.96 11.63
C VAL A 574 12.29 0.49 12.98
N VAL A 575 13.07 -0.33 13.65
CA VAL A 575 12.71 -0.85 14.97
C VAL A 575 12.86 0.26 16.01
N THR A 576 11.78 0.51 16.76
CA THR A 576 11.73 1.53 17.83
C THR A 576 11.52 0.88 19.20
N ALA A 577 11.84 -0.40 19.29
CA ALA A 577 11.63 -1.18 20.49
C ALA A 577 12.51 -0.72 21.67
N GLY A 578 11.93 -0.60 22.85
CA GLY A 578 12.67 -0.48 24.12
C GLY A 578 13.22 -1.82 24.61
N ASP A 579 12.87 -2.91 23.96
CA ASP A 579 13.34 -4.26 24.27
C ASP A 579 14.75 -4.48 23.71
N PHE A 580 15.71 -4.65 24.61
CA PHE A 580 17.11 -4.90 24.29
C PHE A 580 17.38 -6.30 23.71
N MET A 581 16.45 -7.25 23.85
CA MET A 581 16.55 -8.58 23.25
C MET A 581 16.36 -8.56 21.74
N ILE A 582 15.70 -7.52 21.21
CA ILE A 582 15.41 -7.39 19.77
C ILE A 582 16.67 -6.92 19.05
N THR A 583 17.40 -7.88 18.51
CA THR A 583 18.61 -7.71 17.71
C THR A 583 18.38 -8.19 16.27
N GLU A 584 19.30 -7.87 15.37
CA GLU A 584 19.22 -8.31 13.96
C GLU A 584 19.20 -9.84 13.80
N PRO A 585 20.10 -10.62 14.43
CA PRO A 585 20.05 -12.08 14.37
C PRO A 585 18.76 -12.64 14.99
N PHE A 586 18.26 -12.01 16.06
CA PHE A 586 17.02 -12.44 16.70
C PHE A 586 15.82 -12.28 15.76
N LEU A 587 15.67 -11.12 15.11
CA LEU A 587 14.59 -10.89 14.15
C LEU A 587 14.68 -11.82 12.95
N SER A 588 15.90 -12.02 12.41
CA SER A 588 16.13 -12.90 11.27
C SER A 588 15.71 -14.35 11.61
N SER A 589 16.09 -14.86 12.77
CA SER A 589 15.76 -16.22 13.19
C SER A 589 14.27 -16.40 13.48
N LYS A 590 13.63 -15.43 14.18
CA LYS A 590 12.22 -15.53 14.59
C LYS A 590 11.25 -15.35 13.44
N PHE A 591 11.49 -14.40 12.56
CA PHE A 591 10.59 -14.06 11.44
C PHE A 591 11.00 -14.70 10.10
N ARG A 592 12.17 -15.34 10.03
CA ARG A 592 12.74 -15.94 8.80
C ARG A 592 12.77 -14.96 7.63
N ILE A 593 13.21 -13.73 7.90
CA ILE A 593 13.32 -12.64 6.93
C ILE A 593 14.79 -12.21 6.78
N SER A 594 15.14 -11.65 5.60
CA SER A 594 16.38 -10.88 5.46
C SER A 594 16.24 -9.55 6.19
N THR A 595 17.20 -9.28 7.08
CA THR A 595 17.23 -8.05 7.89
C THR A 595 17.98 -6.91 7.22
N ASP A 596 18.58 -7.10 6.04
CA ASP A 596 19.35 -6.07 5.31
C ASP A 596 18.60 -4.73 5.16
N ARG A 597 17.29 -4.80 5.03
CA ARG A 597 16.42 -3.63 4.85
C ARG A 597 15.78 -3.13 6.14
N VAL A 598 15.88 -3.88 7.22
CA VAL A 598 15.39 -3.47 8.54
C VAL A 598 16.47 -2.65 9.22
N LYS A 599 16.12 -1.48 9.75
CA LYS A 599 17.05 -0.65 10.51
C LYS A 599 16.78 -0.82 11.98
N ILE A 600 17.84 -1.15 12.71
CA ILE A 600 17.81 -1.36 14.15
C ILE A 600 18.76 -0.31 14.76
N PRO A 601 18.26 0.87 15.12
CA PRO A 601 19.06 1.93 15.74
C PRO A 601 19.56 1.51 17.12
N SER A 602 20.46 2.31 17.71
CA SER A 602 20.89 2.18 19.10
C SER A 602 19.73 2.29 20.09
N LEU A 603 19.82 1.70 21.27
CA LEU A 603 18.73 1.68 22.25
C LEU A 603 18.25 3.10 22.63
N ASN A 604 19.17 4.06 22.74
CA ASN A 604 18.82 5.46 22.99
C ASN A 604 18.04 6.06 21.82
N ALA A 605 18.48 5.86 20.58
CA ALA A 605 17.79 6.34 19.41
C ALA A 605 16.39 5.67 19.21
N ARG A 606 16.26 4.39 19.59
CA ARG A 606 14.94 3.70 19.59
C ARG A 606 13.98 4.35 20.60
N ALA A 607 14.47 4.70 21.80
CA ALA A 607 13.67 5.35 22.81
C ALA A 607 13.20 6.75 22.37
N GLU A 608 14.05 7.54 21.70
CA GLU A 608 13.66 8.83 21.12
C GLU A 608 12.61 8.66 20.01
N LEU A 609 12.81 7.67 19.13
CA LEU A 609 11.86 7.40 18.05
C LEU A 609 10.50 6.92 18.56
N SER A 610 10.46 6.14 19.64
CA SER A 610 9.20 5.65 20.22
C SER A 610 8.39 6.76 20.91
N GLN A 611 9.02 7.84 21.35
CA GLN A 611 8.35 9.02 21.92
C GLN A 611 7.81 9.98 20.84
N ARG A 612 8.21 9.81 19.57
CA ARG A 612 7.75 10.69 18.50
C ARG A 612 6.25 10.50 18.23
N LYS A 613 5.53 11.58 18.44
CA LYS A 613 4.11 11.69 18.07
C LYS A 613 3.98 12.49 16.77
N PRO A 614 2.98 12.18 15.92
CA PRO A 614 2.71 12.99 14.74
C PRO A 614 2.32 14.42 15.15
N SER A 615 2.70 15.40 14.33
CA SER A 615 2.31 16.79 14.56
C SER A 615 0.78 16.94 14.47
N PRO A 616 0.17 17.84 15.27
CA PRO A 616 -1.27 18.06 15.25
C PRO A 616 -1.81 18.49 13.88
N GLU A 617 -0.98 19.13 13.06
CA GLU A 617 -1.33 19.59 11.72
C GLU A 617 -1.15 18.52 10.64
N ALA A 618 -0.60 17.36 10.98
CA ALA A 618 -0.33 16.30 10.02
C ALA A 618 -1.63 15.70 9.49
N LYS A 619 -1.81 15.81 8.16
CA LYS A 619 -3.03 15.31 7.50
C LYS A 619 -3.02 13.79 7.41
N PRO A 620 -4.15 13.13 7.67
CA PRO A 620 -4.27 11.68 7.59
C PRO A 620 -3.99 11.18 6.17
N CYS A 621 -3.29 10.07 6.05
CA CYS A 621 -3.06 9.35 4.81
C CYS A 621 -3.99 8.16 4.67
N ALA A 622 -4.33 7.52 5.79
CA ALA A 622 -5.31 6.44 5.88
C ALA A 622 -5.96 6.44 7.27
N LEU A 623 -7.19 6.00 7.36
CA LEU A 623 -7.85 5.68 8.64
C LEU A 623 -7.63 4.21 8.96
N ILE A 624 -7.45 3.88 10.23
CA ILE A 624 -7.33 2.51 10.74
C ILE A 624 -8.25 2.33 11.95
N GLN A 625 -8.95 1.19 11.99
CA GLN A 625 -9.86 0.83 13.09
C GLN A 625 -9.16 0.01 14.17
N SER A 626 -8.04 -0.61 13.85
CA SER A 626 -7.23 -1.41 14.77
C SER A 626 -5.78 -0.99 14.71
N ASP A 627 -5.17 -0.85 15.89
CA ASP A 627 -3.75 -0.53 16.04
C ASP A 627 -2.85 -1.77 15.83
N ARG A 628 -3.19 -2.60 14.86
CA ARG A 628 -2.39 -3.78 14.53
C ARG A 628 -1.33 -3.40 13.50
N PHE A 629 -0.10 -3.76 13.77
CA PHE A 629 1.02 -3.58 12.86
C PHE A 629 0.74 -4.11 11.44
N SER A 630 0.12 -5.29 11.34
CA SER A 630 -0.25 -5.88 10.04
C SER A 630 -1.18 -5.00 9.20
N THR A 631 -2.09 -4.24 9.84
CA THR A 631 -2.99 -3.30 9.17
C THR A 631 -2.20 -2.10 8.60
N THR A 632 -1.30 -1.53 9.39
CA THR A 632 -0.44 -0.41 8.95
C THR A 632 0.51 -0.86 7.83
N ALA A 633 1.14 -2.02 7.97
CA ALA A 633 2.03 -2.60 6.96
C ALA A 633 1.30 -2.82 5.63
N LEU A 634 0.12 -3.45 5.65
CA LEU A 634 -0.72 -3.65 4.47
C LEU A 634 -1.14 -2.31 3.85
N THR A 635 -1.54 -1.33 4.68
CA THR A 635 -1.98 -0.02 4.20
C THR A 635 -0.87 0.68 3.40
N VAL A 636 0.36 0.66 3.91
CA VAL A 636 1.52 1.26 3.23
C VAL A 636 1.86 0.53 1.92
N THR A 637 1.91 -0.81 1.95
CA THR A 637 2.31 -1.61 0.78
C THR A 637 1.28 -1.55 -0.33
N VAL A 638 -0.01 -1.66 0.01
CA VAL A 638 -1.11 -1.59 -0.97
C VAL A 638 -1.28 -0.18 -1.54
N ALA A 639 -1.05 0.89 -0.74
CA ALA A 639 -1.05 2.26 -1.25
C ALA A 639 0.01 2.48 -2.34
N ARG A 640 1.20 1.88 -2.17
CA ARG A 640 2.27 1.92 -3.19
C ARG A 640 1.89 1.16 -4.45
N ALA A 641 1.38 -0.06 -4.29
CA ALA A 641 0.92 -0.89 -5.40
C ALA A 641 -0.19 -0.18 -6.20
N LEU A 642 -1.16 0.43 -5.51
CA LEU A 642 -2.21 1.24 -6.12
C LEU A 642 -1.63 2.39 -6.96
N CYS A 643 -0.74 3.20 -6.38
CA CYS A 643 -0.16 4.33 -7.09
C CYS A 643 0.66 3.89 -8.31
N THR A 644 1.37 2.78 -8.21
CA THR A 644 2.15 2.20 -9.31
C THR A 644 1.22 1.69 -10.42
N ALA A 645 0.21 0.89 -10.08
CA ALA A 645 -0.75 0.34 -11.04
C ALA A 645 -1.51 1.44 -11.79
N VAL A 646 -2.02 2.46 -11.06
CA VAL A 646 -2.77 3.56 -11.68
C VAL A 646 -1.86 4.42 -12.57
N ARG A 647 -0.63 4.74 -12.16
CA ARG A 647 0.30 5.55 -12.96
C ARG A 647 0.68 4.85 -14.26
N TRP A 648 1.15 3.60 -14.16
CA TRP A 648 1.54 2.83 -15.34
C TRP A 648 0.34 2.48 -16.22
N GLY A 649 -0.81 2.11 -15.63
CA GLY A 649 -2.03 1.85 -16.37
C GLY A 649 -2.50 3.08 -17.17
N THR A 650 -2.47 4.27 -16.56
CA THR A 650 -2.81 5.52 -17.24
C THR A 650 -1.80 5.84 -18.35
N LEU A 651 -0.51 5.61 -18.12
CA LEU A 651 0.53 5.85 -19.11
C LEU A 651 0.36 4.93 -20.33
N ILE A 652 0.11 3.64 -20.12
CA ILE A 652 -0.16 2.68 -21.21
C ILE A 652 -1.43 3.08 -21.99
N ALA A 653 -2.50 3.45 -21.27
CA ALA A 653 -3.76 3.88 -21.89
C ALA A 653 -3.55 5.12 -22.78
N LEU A 654 -2.84 6.12 -22.28
CA LEU A 654 -2.52 7.34 -23.05
C LEU A 654 -1.58 7.08 -24.22
N ALA A 655 -0.56 6.24 -24.04
CA ALA A 655 0.35 5.86 -25.12
C ALA A 655 -0.40 5.15 -26.25
N GLY A 656 -1.26 4.18 -25.93
CA GLY A 656 -2.12 3.50 -26.91
C GLY A 656 -3.02 4.47 -27.65
N GLY A 657 -3.71 5.36 -26.91
CA GLY A 657 -4.58 6.36 -27.53
C GLY A 657 -3.83 7.35 -28.45
N LEU A 658 -2.65 7.84 -28.04
CA LEU A 658 -1.83 8.72 -28.88
C LEU A 658 -1.33 8.03 -30.14
N ILE A 659 -0.85 6.79 -30.03
CA ILE A 659 -0.41 5.99 -31.17
C ILE A 659 -1.60 5.72 -32.12
N GLY A 660 -2.76 5.37 -31.58
CA GLY A 660 -3.98 5.19 -32.37
C GLY A 660 -4.40 6.44 -33.11
N LEU A 661 -4.37 7.59 -32.43
CA LEU A 661 -4.64 8.89 -33.04
C LEU A 661 -3.66 9.16 -34.21
N CYS A 662 -2.35 8.99 -34.01
CA CYS A 662 -1.35 9.20 -35.05
C CYS A 662 -1.55 8.27 -36.25
N ILE A 663 -1.78 6.98 -36.01
CA ILE A 663 -2.04 6.00 -37.10
C ILE A 663 -3.28 6.41 -37.88
N MET A 664 -4.38 6.75 -37.22
CA MET A 664 -5.62 7.10 -37.88
C MET A 664 -5.55 8.43 -38.65
N VAL A 665 -4.79 9.40 -38.16
CA VAL A 665 -4.52 10.63 -38.92
C VAL A 665 -3.82 10.30 -40.25
N VAL A 666 -2.85 9.41 -40.25
CA VAL A 666 -2.16 8.97 -41.46
C VAL A 666 -3.14 8.19 -42.40
N LEU A 667 -3.85 7.23 -41.86
CA LEU A 667 -4.77 6.38 -42.65
C LEU A 667 -5.92 7.19 -43.29
N THR A 668 -6.48 8.16 -42.56
CA THR A 668 -7.54 9.04 -43.10
C THR A 668 -7.01 9.95 -44.19
N ASN A 669 -5.80 10.47 -44.07
CA ASN A 669 -5.17 11.30 -45.12
C ASN A 669 -4.80 10.50 -46.37
N LEU A 670 -4.41 9.24 -46.22
CA LEU A 670 -4.13 8.31 -47.35
C LEU A 670 -5.39 7.70 -47.96
N ALA A 671 -6.58 8.04 -47.47
CA ALA A 671 -7.87 7.45 -47.84
C ALA A 671 -7.85 5.91 -47.80
N ALA A 672 -7.07 5.32 -46.88
CA ALA A 672 -6.87 3.88 -46.74
C ALA A 672 -8.07 3.20 -46.05
N SER A 673 -9.25 3.33 -46.61
CA SER A 673 -10.53 2.86 -46.03
C SER A 673 -10.58 1.37 -45.70
N ASN A 674 -9.85 0.55 -46.47
CA ASN A 674 -9.81 -0.92 -46.28
C ASN A 674 -9.04 -1.33 -45.01
N VAL A 675 -8.05 -0.52 -44.59
CA VAL A 675 -7.30 -0.78 -43.37
C VAL A 675 -8.08 -0.31 -42.13
N MET A 676 -9.00 0.63 -42.31
CA MET A 676 -9.84 1.22 -41.24
C MET A 676 -11.08 0.33 -40.96
N SER A 677 -10.91 -1.00 -40.97
CA SER A 677 -11.98 -1.93 -40.67
C SER A 677 -12.29 -1.98 -39.17
N LEU A 678 -13.51 -2.41 -38.81
CA LEU A 678 -13.93 -2.64 -37.44
C LEU A 678 -12.97 -3.61 -36.70
N VAL A 679 -12.58 -4.68 -37.42
CA VAL A 679 -11.72 -5.74 -36.86
C VAL A 679 -10.33 -5.21 -36.51
N ASN A 680 -9.69 -4.48 -37.44
CA ASN A 680 -8.36 -3.92 -37.21
C ASN A 680 -8.36 -2.93 -36.05
N LEU A 681 -9.40 -2.10 -35.94
CA LEU A 681 -9.55 -1.14 -34.86
C LEU A 681 -9.80 -1.84 -33.52
N ALA A 682 -10.61 -2.90 -33.50
CA ALA A 682 -10.85 -3.70 -32.30
C ALA A 682 -9.58 -4.42 -31.83
N LEU A 683 -8.81 -5.04 -32.75
CA LEU A 683 -7.54 -5.68 -32.44
C LEU A 683 -6.52 -4.68 -31.89
N PHE A 684 -6.43 -3.49 -32.49
CA PHE A 684 -5.58 -2.42 -31.99
C PHE A 684 -5.97 -2.02 -30.56
N GLN A 685 -7.25 -1.82 -30.29
CA GLN A 685 -7.75 -1.49 -28.96
C GLN A 685 -7.47 -2.59 -27.93
N LEU A 686 -7.65 -3.86 -28.29
CA LEU A 686 -7.35 -5.00 -27.42
C LEU A 686 -5.85 -5.12 -27.11
N LEU A 687 -4.96 -4.84 -28.07
CA LEU A 687 -3.51 -4.84 -27.88
C LEU A 687 -3.09 -3.93 -26.69
N TRP A 688 -3.71 -2.77 -26.55
CA TRP A 688 -3.42 -1.83 -25.45
C TRP A 688 -4.27 -2.09 -24.21
N ALA A 689 -5.46 -2.66 -24.38
CA ALA A 689 -6.38 -2.95 -23.28
C ALA A 689 -5.88 -4.08 -22.37
N VAL A 690 -5.32 -5.15 -22.95
CA VAL A 690 -4.88 -6.34 -22.20
C VAL A 690 -3.77 -6.00 -21.18
N PRO A 691 -2.66 -5.35 -21.56
CA PRO A 691 -1.63 -4.94 -20.58
C PRO A 691 -2.18 -4.00 -19.50
N GLY A 692 -3.04 -3.05 -19.88
CA GLY A 692 -3.69 -2.14 -18.93
C GLY A 692 -4.58 -2.88 -17.92
N LEU A 693 -5.34 -3.87 -18.39
CA LEU A 693 -6.19 -4.70 -17.54
C LEU A 693 -5.37 -5.57 -16.57
N LEU A 694 -4.32 -6.23 -17.06
CA LEU A 694 -3.43 -7.05 -16.23
C LEU A 694 -2.79 -6.20 -15.12
N LEU A 695 -2.23 -5.06 -15.48
CA LEU A 695 -1.57 -4.15 -14.52
C LEU A 695 -2.57 -3.58 -13.50
N SER A 696 -3.82 -3.35 -13.89
CA SER A 696 -4.85 -2.88 -12.97
C SER A 696 -5.19 -3.86 -11.85
N GLY A 697 -4.85 -5.15 -12.00
CA GLY A 697 -4.98 -6.19 -10.99
C GLY A 697 -3.85 -6.23 -9.95
N TRP A 698 -2.71 -5.57 -10.22
CA TRP A 698 -1.51 -5.61 -9.40
C TRP A 698 -1.72 -5.42 -7.89
N PRO A 699 -2.56 -4.47 -7.40
CA PRO A 699 -2.80 -4.30 -5.98
C PRO A 699 -3.42 -5.52 -5.28
N GLY A 700 -3.93 -6.48 -6.04
CA GLY A 700 -4.45 -7.76 -5.53
C GLY A 700 -3.35 -8.75 -5.12
N ASN A 701 -2.16 -8.61 -5.67
CA ASN A 701 -1.06 -9.60 -5.56
C ASN A 701 0.04 -9.20 -4.56
N VAL A 702 -0.06 -8.02 -3.94
CA VAL A 702 0.96 -7.46 -3.02
C VAL A 702 0.68 -7.78 -1.55
#